data_fc2a405432d06eef0b9b4f4c2e3a026e
#
_entry.id   fc2a405432d06eef0b9b4f4c2e3a026e
#
_cell.length_a   1.000
_cell.length_b   1.000
_cell.length_c   1.000
_cell.angle_alpha   90.00
_cell.angle_beta   90.00
_cell.angle_gamma   90.00
#
_symmetry.space_group_name_H-M   'P 1'
#
loop_
_entity.id
_entity.type
_entity.pdbx_description
1 polymer ?
#
loop_
_entity_poly.entity_id
_entity_poly.type
_entity_poly.pdbx_seq_one_letter_code
_entity_poly.pdbx_strand_id
1 'polypeptide(L)'
;MADWYQKTGEEALKHFDVTTDGLSSEQAAERLKRDGENVLAEGKKKTVLQVFLGQFADLLVLILIAAAIVSMFSGNIESTIVIFAVIIMNAILGTAQHVKAEKSLDSLKSLSSPSAKVIRDGQKIEIDSKNVVAGDIIVLEAGDLVVADGRIIRNYSLQVNESSLTGESTNVDKNDETISGETPLADRANMVFSGSLVTYGRALVLVTETGMNTEIGHIASLMNAAKEKKTPLQQSLDKFSGRLAIIIMVICAVVFGLSLWQGKTIIDSLMFAVALAVAAIPEALSSIVTIVQAMGTQKMAKENAVIKDLKAVESLGCVSVICSDKTGTLTQNKMTVQRIYINGESIREEELDIRLESHRRLIYDMVLNNDSSIVDGKGIGDPTEYALIETSRSIGLDENIIRDTLGRVEEVPFDSDRKMMSSKYRLHGVPHILTKGALDSILDRCVSIATKDGVRPITDEDKKIILDQNNKYSEEGLRVLTFAYKESDEALSVETEYNYTFLGLVAMIDPPREESKAAVADAIRAGIKPIMITGDHKITASAIAKQIGIMRDGDMAVTGMELDAMNDEELDRVLEKISVYARVSPENKIRIVEAWQRKGNIVSMTGDGVNDAPALKKADIGVAMGITGTEVSKDAASMILQDDNFATIIKAVANGRNVYRNIRNSILFLLSGNMAAIITVLFTSIMALPVPFEPVHLLFINLLTDSLPALAIGMEKPEDGLLSQKPRDPNKGILTKDFTALMFGQGALIAVVVVVAFYLGLPYGASTAATMAFATLTLARLFHGFNCRSKRSIFSLGLLSNLYSVGAFVLGCLLLALVLFVPALHSLFCVEAMDGMMYAYIALLAFAPTVVIQIIKAISDKVNKTS
;
A
#
# COMPACT_ATOMS: atom_id res chain seq x y z
N MET A 1 -4.89 -5.52 -38.57
CA MET A 1 -3.73 -4.83 -37.97
C MET A 1 -2.69 -4.61 -39.01
N ALA A 2 -1.94 -3.54 -38.98
CA ALA A 2 -0.80 -3.36 -39.87
C ALA A 2 0.29 -4.34 -39.46
N ASP A 3 0.82 -5.12 -40.41
CA ASP A 3 1.81 -6.17 -40.15
C ASP A 3 3.21 -5.58 -39.94
N TRP A 4 3.39 -4.86 -38.81
CA TRP A 4 4.63 -4.14 -38.48
C TRP A 4 5.85 -5.08 -38.38
N TYR A 5 5.66 -6.33 -38.01
CA TYR A 5 6.72 -7.34 -37.96
C TYR A 5 7.26 -7.73 -39.37
N GLN A 6 6.48 -7.46 -40.42
CA GLN A 6 6.91 -7.69 -41.81
C GLN A 6 7.63 -6.49 -42.44
N LYS A 7 7.67 -5.34 -41.76
CA LYS A 7 8.34 -4.12 -42.21
C LYS A 7 9.72 -3.97 -41.59
N THR A 8 10.65 -3.38 -42.35
CA THR A 8 11.93 -2.99 -41.80
C THR A 8 11.76 -1.87 -40.80
N GLY A 9 12.72 -1.70 -39.89
CA GLY A 9 12.70 -0.59 -38.93
C GLY A 9 12.64 0.79 -39.62
N GLU A 10 13.33 0.95 -40.76
CA GLU A 10 13.32 2.19 -41.56
C GLU A 10 11.96 2.47 -42.20
N GLU A 11 11.30 1.42 -42.75
CA GLU A 11 9.94 1.58 -43.29
C GLU A 11 8.92 1.94 -42.20
N ALA A 12 9.06 1.38 -41.02
CA ALA A 12 8.21 1.71 -39.89
C ALA A 12 8.44 3.15 -39.42
N LEU A 13 9.67 3.60 -39.27
CA LEU A 13 10.02 4.99 -38.94
C LEU A 13 9.44 5.97 -39.98
N LYS A 14 9.61 5.66 -41.28
CA LYS A 14 9.08 6.48 -42.37
C LYS A 14 7.55 6.58 -42.35
N HIS A 15 6.86 5.49 -42.03
CA HIS A 15 5.39 5.49 -41.94
C HIS A 15 4.87 6.44 -40.85
N PHE A 16 5.54 6.48 -39.72
CA PHE A 16 5.18 7.40 -38.62
C PHE A 16 5.79 8.79 -38.75
N ASP A 17 6.53 9.07 -39.83
CA ASP A 17 7.24 10.33 -40.06
C ASP A 17 8.14 10.74 -38.87
N VAL A 18 8.97 9.79 -38.41
CA VAL A 18 9.81 9.92 -37.23
C VAL A 18 11.23 9.43 -37.54
N THR A 19 12.22 10.05 -36.90
CA THR A 19 13.62 9.60 -36.93
C THR A 19 14.00 8.94 -35.59
N THR A 20 15.21 8.43 -35.47
CA THR A 20 15.74 7.88 -34.21
C THR A 20 15.87 8.93 -33.09
N ASP A 21 15.79 10.24 -33.43
CA ASP A 21 15.77 11.34 -32.46
C ASP A 21 14.37 11.56 -31.84
N GLY A 22 13.39 10.76 -32.27
CA GLY A 22 12.03 10.78 -31.73
C GLY A 22 11.13 11.89 -32.29
N LEU A 23 9.93 11.99 -31.75
CA LEU A 23 8.97 13.05 -32.03
C LEU A 23 9.38 14.37 -31.38
N SER A 24 8.96 15.47 -31.97
CA SER A 24 8.99 16.73 -31.22
C SER A 24 7.88 16.75 -30.14
N SER A 25 8.09 17.53 -29.09
CA SER A 25 7.11 17.70 -28.02
C SER A 25 5.75 18.21 -28.54
N GLU A 26 5.74 19.06 -29.61
CA GLU A 26 4.51 19.53 -30.24
C GLU A 26 3.80 18.41 -31.00
N GLN A 27 4.53 17.60 -31.77
CA GLN A 27 3.98 16.47 -32.51
C GLN A 27 3.38 15.43 -31.55
N ALA A 28 4.07 15.14 -30.46
CA ALA A 28 3.57 14.22 -29.44
C ALA A 28 2.27 14.74 -28.79
N ALA A 29 2.19 16.03 -28.48
CA ALA A 29 0.99 16.64 -27.91
C ALA A 29 -0.19 16.66 -28.90
N GLU A 30 0.07 16.83 -30.20
CA GLU A 30 -0.95 16.76 -31.25
C GLU A 30 -1.48 15.34 -31.43
N ARG A 31 -0.58 14.33 -31.46
CA ARG A 31 -0.95 12.91 -31.54
C ARG A 31 -1.74 12.49 -30.30
N LEU A 32 -1.34 12.93 -29.11
CA LEU A 32 -2.08 12.65 -27.87
C LEU A 32 -3.52 13.21 -27.89
N LYS A 33 -3.72 14.39 -28.48
CA LYS A 33 -5.07 14.96 -28.66
C LYS A 33 -5.90 14.21 -29.69
N ARG A 34 -5.26 13.71 -30.76
CA ARG A 34 -5.93 12.98 -31.86
C ARG A 34 -6.28 11.57 -31.47
N ASP A 35 -5.35 10.83 -30.90
CA ASP A 35 -5.42 9.37 -30.66
C ASP A 35 -5.86 9.03 -29.24
N GLY A 36 -5.83 9.99 -28.31
CA GLY A 36 -6.17 9.81 -26.91
C GLY A 36 -5.01 9.32 -26.06
N GLU A 37 -5.26 9.15 -24.74
CA GLU A 37 -4.27 8.65 -23.80
C GLU A 37 -4.01 7.14 -24.00
N ASN A 38 -2.78 6.71 -23.76
CA ASN A 38 -2.39 5.30 -23.76
C ASN A 38 -2.88 4.61 -22.46
N VAL A 39 -4.16 4.34 -22.40
CA VAL A 39 -4.82 3.66 -21.27
C VAL A 39 -5.73 2.56 -21.79
N LEU A 40 -5.79 1.45 -21.09
CA LEU A 40 -6.79 0.42 -21.33
C LEU A 40 -8.15 0.97 -20.85
N ALA A 41 -9.19 0.83 -21.66
CA ALA A 41 -10.52 1.23 -21.26
C ALA A 41 -10.92 0.43 -20.01
N GLU A 42 -10.98 1.07 -18.88
CA GLU A 42 -11.67 0.52 -17.71
C GLU A 42 -13.12 0.23 -18.13
N GLY A 43 -13.69 -0.87 -17.59
CA GLY A 43 -15.08 -1.23 -17.88
C GLY A 43 -15.98 0.00 -17.75
N LYS A 44 -16.99 0.15 -18.62
CA LYS A 44 -17.86 1.33 -18.68
C LYS A 44 -18.27 1.75 -17.28
N LYS A 45 -17.69 2.84 -16.79
CA LYS A 45 -18.10 3.44 -15.50
C LYS A 45 -19.59 3.73 -15.60
N LYS A 46 -20.32 3.39 -14.55
CA LYS A 46 -21.74 3.72 -14.49
C LYS A 46 -21.90 5.22 -14.50
N THR A 47 -22.74 5.73 -15.39
CA THR A 47 -23.05 7.16 -15.38
C THR A 47 -23.74 7.53 -14.06
N VAL A 48 -23.59 8.77 -13.62
CA VAL A 48 -24.27 9.27 -12.40
C VAL A 48 -25.77 8.93 -12.42
N LEU A 49 -26.41 9.01 -13.60
CA LEU A 49 -27.81 8.66 -13.77
C LEU A 49 -28.06 7.14 -13.59
N GLN A 50 -27.16 6.28 -14.06
CA GLN A 50 -27.27 4.83 -13.87
C GLN A 50 -27.07 4.44 -12.41
N VAL A 51 -26.15 5.11 -11.70
CA VAL A 51 -25.97 4.93 -10.24
C VAL A 51 -27.23 5.36 -9.51
N PHE A 52 -27.80 6.53 -9.86
CA PHE A 52 -29.04 7.04 -9.29
C PHE A 52 -30.23 6.09 -9.52
N LEU A 53 -30.43 5.65 -10.76
CA LEU A 53 -31.49 4.69 -11.08
C LEU A 53 -31.25 3.32 -10.41
N GLY A 54 -30.01 2.91 -10.26
CA GLY A 54 -29.62 1.69 -9.55
C GLY A 54 -30.05 1.68 -8.07
N GLN A 55 -30.18 2.85 -7.42
CA GLN A 55 -30.67 2.96 -6.04
C GLN A 55 -32.11 2.46 -5.90
N PHE A 56 -32.93 2.61 -6.92
CA PHE A 56 -34.33 2.14 -6.91
C PHE A 56 -34.47 0.62 -7.09
N ALA A 57 -33.40 -0.07 -7.49
CA ALA A 57 -33.38 -1.54 -7.60
C ALA A 57 -33.02 -2.24 -6.28
N ASP A 58 -32.73 -1.49 -5.22
CA ASP A 58 -32.51 -2.06 -3.90
C ASP A 58 -33.80 -2.64 -3.32
N LEU A 59 -33.71 -3.83 -2.73
CA LEU A 59 -34.87 -4.55 -2.16
C LEU A 59 -35.64 -3.70 -1.14
N LEU A 60 -34.91 -2.87 -0.40
CA LEU A 60 -35.49 -1.99 0.61
C LEU A 60 -36.28 -0.85 0.00
N VAL A 61 -35.73 -0.23 -1.03
CA VAL A 61 -36.45 0.82 -1.76
C VAL A 61 -37.70 0.25 -2.40
N LEU A 62 -37.65 -1.01 -2.91
CA LEU A 62 -38.85 -1.69 -3.41
C LEU A 62 -39.91 -1.92 -2.33
N ILE A 63 -39.50 -2.28 -1.10
CA ILE A 63 -40.43 -2.41 0.04
C ILE A 63 -41.06 -1.05 0.37
N LEU A 64 -40.28 0.02 0.37
CA LEU A 64 -40.77 1.39 0.60
C LEU A 64 -41.70 1.87 -0.48
N ILE A 65 -41.44 1.55 -1.74
CA ILE A 65 -42.34 1.83 -2.86
C ILE A 65 -43.65 1.07 -2.67
N ALA A 66 -43.59 -0.21 -2.29
CA ALA A 66 -44.80 -0.99 -1.96
C ALA A 66 -45.59 -0.37 -0.80
N ALA A 67 -44.89 0.08 0.26
CA ALA A 67 -45.53 0.78 1.37
C ALA A 67 -46.16 2.11 0.97
N ALA A 68 -45.49 2.89 0.10
CA ALA A 68 -46.06 4.12 -0.45
C ALA A 68 -47.33 3.88 -1.26
N ILE A 69 -47.36 2.81 -2.07
CA ILE A 69 -48.51 2.39 -2.83
C ILE A 69 -49.69 2.00 -1.89
N VAL A 70 -49.39 1.22 -0.85
CA VAL A 70 -50.39 0.82 0.16
C VAL A 70 -50.92 2.06 0.90
N SER A 71 -50.07 3.00 1.29
CA SER A 71 -50.45 4.25 1.94
C SER A 71 -51.35 5.10 1.05
N MET A 72 -51.09 5.13 -0.25
CA MET A 72 -51.89 5.84 -1.25
C MET A 72 -53.31 5.27 -1.34
N PHE A 73 -53.41 3.94 -1.40
CA PHE A 73 -54.73 3.26 -1.43
C PHE A 73 -55.49 3.39 -0.11
N SER A 74 -54.82 3.63 1.00
CA SER A 74 -55.42 3.91 2.33
C SER A 74 -55.95 5.33 2.47
N GLY A 75 -55.82 6.16 1.45
CA GLY A 75 -56.25 7.56 1.48
C GLY A 75 -55.29 8.55 2.19
N ASN A 76 -54.10 8.04 2.55
CA ASN A 76 -53.10 8.83 3.26
C ASN A 76 -52.08 9.45 2.28
N ILE A 77 -52.58 10.44 1.50
CA ILE A 77 -51.77 11.06 0.41
C ILE A 77 -50.54 11.78 0.96
N GLU A 78 -50.63 12.41 2.11
CA GLU A 78 -49.49 13.13 2.73
C GLU A 78 -48.35 12.17 3.04
N SER A 79 -48.62 11.03 3.70
CA SER A 79 -47.62 10.02 4.00
C SER A 79 -46.98 9.44 2.72
N THR A 80 -47.75 9.27 1.67
CA THR A 80 -47.27 8.79 0.38
C THR A 80 -46.27 9.76 -0.25
N ILE A 81 -46.59 11.05 -0.27
CA ILE A 81 -45.70 12.11 -0.80
C ILE A 81 -44.37 12.12 -0.01
N VAL A 82 -44.45 12.01 1.31
CA VAL A 82 -43.29 11.98 2.20
C VAL A 82 -42.39 10.77 1.89
N ILE A 83 -42.95 9.59 1.79
CA ILE A 83 -42.18 8.38 1.49
C ILE A 83 -41.44 8.53 0.13
N PHE A 84 -42.13 9.05 -0.92
CA PHE A 84 -41.50 9.30 -2.20
C PHE A 84 -40.41 10.35 -2.14
N ALA A 85 -40.64 11.46 -1.42
CA ALA A 85 -39.64 12.49 -1.23
C ALA A 85 -38.37 11.94 -0.55
N VAL A 86 -38.52 11.10 0.44
CA VAL A 86 -37.44 10.44 1.15
C VAL A 86 -36.71 9.43 0.26
N ILE A 87 -37.41 8.62 -0.54
CA ILE A 87 -36.80 7.70 -1.50
C ILE A 87 -35.92 8.46 -2.50
N ILE A 88 -36.41 9.57 -3.03
CA ILE A 88 -35.65 10.41 -3.97
C ILE A 88 -34.43 11.03 -3.27
N MET A 89 -34.59 11.53 -2.04
CA MET A 89 -33.49 12.10 -1.26
C MET A 89 -32.43 11.05 -0.94
N ASN A 90 -32.82 9.83 -0.60
CA ASN A 90 -31.92 8.70 -0.37
C ASN A 90 -31.15 8.36 -1.66
N ALA A 91 -31.83 8.30 -2.80
CA ALA A 91 -31.18 8.03 -4.08
C ALA A 91 -30.18 9.13 -4.45
N ILE A 92 -30.47 10.41 -4.18
CA ILE A 92 -29.54 11.52 -4.38
C ILE A 92 -28.31 11.39 -3.48
N LEU A 93 -28.54 11.15 -2.18
CA LEU A 93 -27.43 11.05 -1.19
C LEU A 93 -26.56 9.82 -1.46
N GLY A 94 -27.16 8.66 -1.72
CA GLY A 94 -26.44 7.43 -2.07
C GLY A 94 -25.60 7.60 -3.34
N THR A 95 -26.14 8.30 -4.35
CA THR A 95 -25.42 8.65 -5.57
C THR A 95 -24.24 9.57 -5.29
N ALA A 96 -24.44 10.63 -4.49
CA ALA A 96 -23.37 11.57 -4.13
C ALA A 96 -22.24 10.89 -3.35
N GLN A 97 -22.58 9.98 -2.43
CA GLN A 97 -21.62 9.17 -1.68
C GLN A 97 -20.83 8.23 -2.60
N HIS A 98 -21.51 7.55 -3.53
CA HIS A 98 -20.88 6.66 -4.50
C HIS A 98 -19.88 7.41 -5.40
N VAL A 99 -20.32 8.54 -5.99
CA VAL A 99 -19.45 9.37 -6.85
C VAL A 99 -18.25 9.92 -6.09
N LYS A 100 -18.43 10.32 -4.83
CA LYS A 100 -17.32 10.79 -4.00
C LYS A 100 -16.30 9.69 -3.70
N ALA A 101 -16.77 8.49 -3.38
CA ALA A 101 -15.92 7.33 -3.14
C ALA A 101 -15.13 6.95 -4.42
N GLU A 102 -15.80 6.92 -5.58
CA GLU A 102 -15.18 6.62 -6.88
C GLU A 102 -14.10 7.64 -7.25
N LYS A 103 -14.38 8.94 -7.14
CA LYS A 103 -13.38 9.99 -7.38
C LYS A 103 -12.15 9.88 -6.47
N SER A 104 -12.35 9.47 -5.21
CA SER A 104 -11.25 9.26 -4.27
C SER A 104 -10.36 8.08 -4.70
N LEU A 105 -10.95 7.02 -5.25
CA LEU A 105 -10.22 5.87 -5.78
C LEU A 105 -9.47 6.22 -7.08
N ASP A 106 -10.09 6.97 -7.98
CA ASP A 106 -9.45 7.39 -9.23
C ASP A 106 -8.20 8.25 -8.98
N SER A 107 -8.27 9.16 -8.01
CA SER A 107 -7.10 9.98 -7.63
C SER A 107 -5.95 9.16 -7.01
N LEU A 108 -6.23 8.00 -6.41
CA LEU A 108 -5.19 7.09 -5.91
C LEU A 108 -4.55 6.28 -7.05
N LYS A 109 -5.35 5.82 -8.01
CA LYS A 109 -4.84 5.10 -9.19
C LYS A 109 -3.87 5.95 -10.01
N SER A 110 -4.14 7.25 -10.16
CA SER A 110 -3.25 8.17 -10.88
C SER A 110 -1.87 8.35 -10.24
N LEU A 111 -1.72 8.07 -8.94
CA LEU A 111 -0.44 8.15 -8.24
C LEU A 111 0.46 6.93 -8.47
N SER A 112 -0.05 5.87 -9.09
CA SER A 112 0.67 4.62 -9.35
C SER A 112 0.75 4.26 -10.84
N SER A 113 0.60 5.21 -11.74
CA SER A 113 0.74 4.97 -13.18
C SER A 113 2.19 4.63 -13.52
N PRO A 114 2.46 3.61 -14.38
CA PRO A 114 3.80 3.31 -14.83
C PRO A 114 4.42 4.48 -15.56
N SER A 115 5.76 4.60 -15.52
CA SER A 115 6.52 5.54 -16.34
C SER A 115 7.07 4.88 -17.60
N ALA A 116 7.45 5.68 -18.58
CA ALA A 116 8.11 5.26 -19.81
C ALA A 116 9.26 6.19 -20.15
N LYS A 117 10.39 5.61 -20.54
CA LYS A 117 11.55 6.35 -21.03
C LYS A 117 11.42 6.52 -22.54
N VAL A 118 11.24 7.75 -23.01
CA VAL A 118 11.08 8.06 -24.44
C VAL A 118 12.16 9.00 -24.94
N ILE A 119 12.44 8.94 -26.23
CA ILE A 119 13.28 9.94 -26.91
C ILE A 119 12.36 10.93 -27.59
N ARG A 120 12.42 12.20 -27.18
CA ARG A 120 11.73 13.32 -27.84
C ARG A 120 12.69 14.51 -27.97
N ASP A 121 12.60 15.23 -29.07
CA ASP A 121 13.51 16.34 -29.35
C ASP A 121 15.01 15.95 -29.26
N GLY A 122 15.36 14.69 -29.56
CA GLY A 122 16.71 14.14 -29.44
C GLY A 122 17.18 13.87 -28.01
N GLN A 123 16.31 13.99 -27.00
CA GLN A 123 16.65 13.78 -25.59
C GLN A 123 15.86 12.62 -25.00
N LYS A 124 16.53 11.79 -24.18
CA LYS A 124 15.88 10.74 -23.37
C LYS A 124 15.19 11.41 -22.19
N ILE A 125 13.88 11.30 -22.12
CA ILE A 125 13.05 11.84 -21.04
C ILE A 125 12.15 10.74 -20.48
N GLU A 126 11.77 10.86 -19.22
CA GLU A 126 10.81 9.98 -18.57
C GLU A 126 9.44 10.66 -18.49
N ILE A 127 8.41 9.96 -18.93
CA ILE A 127 7.02 10.47 -18.96
C ILE A 127 6.06 9.43 -18.37
N ASP A 128 4.88 9.86 -17.93
CA ASP A 128 3.80 8.92 -17.58
C ASP A 128 3.43 8.06 -18.79
N SER A 129 3.25 6.76 -18.63
CA SER A 129 2.89 5.83 -19.70
C SER A 129 1.65 6.25 -20.49
N LYS A 130 0.68 6.90 -19.84
CA LYS A 130 -0.55 7.39 -20.46
C LYS A 130 -0.29 8.46 -21.54
N ASN A 131 0.87 9.13 -21.49
CA ASN A 131 1.28 10.19 -22.44
C ASN A 131 2.12 9.65 -23.61
N VAL A 132 2.33 8.32 -23.71
CA VAL A 132 2.99 7.66 -24.82
C VAL A 132 2.02 7.63 -26.00
N VAL A 133 2.53 7.99 -27.18
CA VAL A 133 1.75 8.03 -28.42
C VAL A 133 2.37 7.17 -29.53
N ALA A 134 1.57 6.74 -30.49
CA ALA A 134 2.08 6.00 -31.65
C ALA A 134 3.10 6.88 -32.41
N GLY A 135 4.29 6.30 -32.66
CA GLY A 135 5.44 7.01 -33.24
C GLY A 135 6.46 7.50 -32.23
N ASP A 136 6.24 7.38 -30.92
CA ASP A 136 7.30 7.60 -29.92
C ASP A 136 8.40 6.54 -30.04
N ILE A 137 9.63 6.94 -29.72
CA ILE A 137 10.75 6.00 -29.57
C ILE A 137 10.92 5.71 -28.07
N ILE A 138 10.61 4.50 -27.66
CA ILE A 138 10.81 4.04 -26.27
C ILE A 138 12.20 3.43 -26.14
N VAL A 139 12.87 3.75 -25.03
CA VAL A 139 14.10 3.07 -24.58
C VAL A 139 13.71 2.05 -23.55
N LEU A 140 13.84 0.77 -23.87
CA LEU A 140 13.59 -0.35 -22.95
C LEU A 140 14.91 -0.83 -22.36
N GLU A 141 14.92 -1.04 -21.04
CA GLU A 141 16.04 -1.58 -20.27
C GLU A 141 15.53 -2.69 -19.33
N ALA A 142 16.42 -3.57 -18.88
CA ALA A 142 16.03 -4.63 -17.95
C ALA A 142 15.32 -4.08 -16.71
N GLY A 143 14.16 -4.61 -16.39
CA GLY A 143 13.27 -4.15 -15.31
C GLY A 143 12.16 -3.18 -15.74
N ASP A 144 12.16 -2.74 -17.01
CA ASP A 144 11.08 -1.91 -17.54
C ASP A 144 9.85 -2.75 -17.92
N LEU A 145 8.67 -2.17 -17.73
CA LEU A 145 7.42 -2.70 -18.28
C LEU A 145 7.23 -2.11 -19.68
N VAL A 146 6.90 -2.95 -20.64
CA VAL A 146 6.52 -2.50 -21.99
C VAL A 146 5.13 -1.86 -21.91
N VAL A 147 5.04 -0.56 -22.13
CA VAL A 147 3.81 0.22 -21.93
C VAL A 147 2.92 0.35 -23.18
N ALA A 148 3.44 -0.03 -24.35
CA ALA A 148 2.75 0.03 -25.64
C ALA A 148 3.29 -1.02 -26.57
N ASP A 149 2.55 -1.40 -27.62
CA ASP A 149 3.06 -2.32 -28.64
C ASP A 149 4.03 -1.58 -29.56
N GLY A 150 5.14 -2.22 -29.91
CA GLY A 150 6.16 -1.55 -30.71
C GLY A 150 7.03 -2.47 -31.55
N ARG A 151 7.60 -1.89 -32.61
CA ARG A 151 8.59 -2.49 -33.49
C ARG A 151 10.00 -2.18 -33.00
N ILE A 152 10.81 -3.21 -32.76
CA ILE A 152 12.20 -3.03 -32.35
C ILE A 152 13.01 -2.43 -33.52
N ILE A 153 13.67 -1.31 -33.27
CA ILE A 153 14.49 -0.59 -34.24
C ILE A 153 15.98 -0.95 -34.08
N ARG A 154 16.41 -1.09 -32.83
CA ARG A 154 17.77 -1.56 -32.47
C ARG A 154 17.67 -2.46 -31.26
N ASN A 155 18.34 -3.60 -31.35
CA ASN A 155 18.38 -4.60 -30.30
C ASN A 155 19.79 -4.72 -29.71
N TYR A 156 19.85 -4.87 -28.37
CA TYR A 156 21.07 -5.13 -27.61
C TYR A 156 20.77 -6.29 -26.62
N SER A 157 20.63 -7.50 -27.18
CA SER A 157 20.33 -8.73 -26.42
C SER A 157 19.08 -8.63 -25.54
N LEU A 158 18.03 -8.01 -26.06
CA LEU A 158 16.77 -7.86 -25.33
C LEU A 158 16.10 -9.22 -25.12
N GLN A 159 15.75 -9.51 -23.87
CA GLN A 159 14.85 -10.63 -23.51
C GLN A 159 13.60 -10.07 -22.82
N VAL A 160 12.46 -10.61 -23.20
CA VAL A 160 11.16 -10.15 -22.70
C VAL A 160 10.34 -11.34 -22.23
N ASN A 161 9.71 -11.20 -21.07
CA ASN A 161 8.70 -12.15 -20.60
C ASN A 161 7.31 -11.70 -21.08
N GLU A 162 6.70 -12.51 -21.91
CA GLU A 162 5.40 -12.26 -22.54
C GLU A 162 4.28 -13.15 -21.96
N SER A 163 4.45 -13.66 -20.75
CA SER A 163 3.49 -14.57 -20.11
C SER A 163 2.09 -14.01 -19.94
N SER A 164 1.96 -12.68 -19.87
CA SER A 164 0.67 -11.99 -19.82
C SER A 164 -0.15 -12.15 -21.11
N LEU A 165 0.51 -12.40 -22.24
CA LEU A 165 -0.11 -12.53 -23.56
C LEU A 165 -0.14 -13.99 -24.05
N THR A 166 0.99 -14.69 -23.90
CA THR A 166 1.17 -16.05 -24.43
C THR A 166 0.79 -17.13 -23.42
N GLY A 167 0.77 -16.81 -22.12
CA GLY A 167 0.58 -17.78 -21.04
C GLY A 167 1.84 -18.60 -20.71
N GLU A 168 2.92 -18.45 -21.48
CA GLU A 168 4.19 -19.15 -21.26
C GLU A 168 5.14 -18.30 -20.41
N SER A 169 5.73 -18.90 -19.38
CA SER A 169 6.58 -18.18 -18.41
C SER A 169 8.05 -18.08 -18.85
N THR A 170 8.40 -18.58 -20.04
CA THR A 170 9.75 -18.50 -20.58
C THR A 170 10.06 -17.14 -21.15
N ASN A 171 11.31 -16.68 -20.97
CA ASN A 171 11.76 -15.44 -21.59
C ASN A 171 11.98 -15.66 -23.09
N VAL A 172 11.57 -14.69 -23.91
CA VAL A 172 11.70 -14.69 -25.35
C VAL A 172 12.86 -13.79 -25.77
N ASP A 173 13.82 -14.34 -26.51
CA ASP A 173 14.88 -13.55 -27.14
C ASP A 173 14.30 -12.70 -28.27
N LYS A 174 14.59 -11.42 -28.27
CA LYS A 174 14.12 -10.47 -29.28
C LYS A 174 15.24 -10.10 -30.25
N ASN A 175 14.86 -9.74 -31.48
CA ASN A 175 15.77 -9.23 -32.50
C ASN A 175 15.16 -8.04 -33.24
N ASP A 176 15.91 -7.47 -34.20
CA ASP A 176 15.43 -6.36 -35.06
C ASP A 176 15.29 -6.78 -36.54
N GLU A 177 15.41 -8.07 -36.82
CA GLU A 177 15.28 -8.61 -38.17
C GLU A 177 13.82 -8.57 -38.66
N THR A 178 13.62 -8.50 -39.96
CA THR A 178 12.31 -8.51 -40.60
C THR A 178 11.79 -9.93 -40.74
N ILE A 179 10.56 -10.19 -40.28
CA ILE A 179 9.94 -11.51 -40.35
C ILE A 179 9.06 -11.59 -41.58
N SER A 180 9.24 -12.65 -42.40
CA SER A 180 8.48 -12.87 -43.64
C SER A 180 7.33 -13.83 -43.41
N GLY A 181 6.15 -13.54 -44.01
CA GLY A 181 4.96 -14.37 -43.93
C GLY A 181 4.09 -14.13 -42.71
N GLU A 182 2.95 -14.80 -42.61
CA GLU A 182 2.06 -14.75 -41.46
C GLU A 182 2.69 -15.50 -40.27
N THR A 183 2.91 -14.79 -39.19
CA THR A 183 3.58 -15.30 -37.98
C THR A 183 2.70 -15.13 -36.75
N PRO A 184 2.48 -16.19 -35.95
CA PRO A 184 1.74 -16.10 -34.68
C PRO A 184 2.36 -15.05 -33.74
N LEU A 185 1.54 -14.50 -32.84
CA LEU A 185 1.95 -13.43 -31.94
C LEU A 185 3.22 -13.78 -31.12
N ALA A 186 3.26 -14.97 -30.56
CA ALA A 186 4.36 -15.46 -29.72
C ALA A 186 5.70 -15.58 -30.47
N ASP A 187 5.66 -15.73 -31.81
CA ASP A 187 6.85 -15.92 -32.63
C ASP A 187 7.35 -14.60 -33.27
N ARG A 188 6.70 -13.48 -33.01
CA ARG A 188 7.10 -12.16 -33.50
C ARG A 188 8.26 -11.59 -32.70
N ALA A 189 9.45 -12.15 -32.91
CA ALA A 189 10.65 -11.80 -32.13
C ALA A 189 11.14 -10.34 -32.34
N ASN A 190 10.66 -9.66 -33.39
CA ASN A 190 11.03 -8.27 -33.68
C ASN A 190 10.01 -7.24 -33.20
N MET A 191 9.01 -7.68 -32.42
CA MET A 191 8.00 -6.84 -31.80
C MET A 191 8.10 -6.96 -30.27
N VAL A 192 7.64 -5.95 -29.56
CA VAL A 192 7.34 -5.99 -28.13
C VAL A 192 5.89 -5.61 -27.90
N PHE A 193 5.27 -6.16 -26.88
CA PHE A 193 3.87 -6.01 -26.60
C PHE A 193 3.63 -5.41 -25.22
N SER A 194 2.63 -4.54 -25.13
CA SER A 194 2.21 -3.90 -23.88
C SER A 194 1.92 -4.95 -22.79
N GLY A 195 2.29 -4.65 -21.55
CA GLY A 195 2.13 -5.55 -20.41
C GLY A 195 3.20 -6.64 -20.30
N SER A 196 4.16 -6.69 -21.21
CA SER A 196 5.32 -7.59 -21.16
C SER A 196 6.45 -6.98 -20.34
N LEU A 197 7.33 -7.84 -19.83
CA LEU A 197 8.40 -7.50 -18.91
C LEU A 197 9.76 -7.65 -19.56
N VAL A 198 10.58 -6.61 -19.55
CA VAL A 198 11.98 -6.70 -19.98
C VAL A 198 12.81 -7.36 -18.87
N THR A 199 13.31 -8.56 -19.14
CA THR A 199 14.08 -9.35 -18.17
C THR A 199 15.59 -9.18 -18.32
N TYR A 200 16.07 -8.88 -19.54
CA TYR A 200 17.49 -8.70 -19.83
C TYR A 200 17.70 -7.81 -21.05
N GLY A 201 18.88 -7.16 -21.14
CA GLY A 201 19.29 -6.35 -22.28
C GLY A 201 18.61 -5.00 -22.39
N ARG A 202 18.68 -4.40 -23.56
CA ARG A 202 18.06 -3.10 -23.88
C ARG A 202 17.68 -3.02 -25.35
N ALA A 203 16.71 -2.15 -25.68
CA ALA A 203 16.33 -1.89 -27.09
C ALA A 203 15.79 -0.48 -27.28
N LEU A 204 15.86 -0.02 -28.53
CA LEU A 204 15.08 1.12 -29.02
C LEU A 204 13.87 0.59 -29.78
N VAL A 205 12.70 1.03 -29.39
CA VAL A 205 11.41 0.54 -29.91
C VAL A 205 10.58 1.69 -30.41
N LEU A 206 10.10 1.61 -31.65
CA LEU A 206 9.10 2.49 -32.20
C LEU A 206 7.71 2.04 -31.78
N VAL A 207 6.98 2.88 -31.08
CA VAL A 207 5.59 2.60 -30.68
C VAL A 207 4.71 2.55 -31.91
N THR A 208 4.01 1.45 -32.10
CA THR A 208 3.11 1.22 -33.23
C THR A 208 1.65 1.34 -32.84
N GLU A 209 1.27 0.85 -31.67
CA GLU A 209 -0.11 0.86 -31.18
C GLU A 209 -0.13 1.21 -29.68
N THR A 210 -1.20 1.91 -29.24
CA THR A 210 -1.38 2.38 -27.84
C THR A 210 -2.79 2.06 -27.32
N GLY A 211 -2.94 1.95 -26.02
CA GLY A 211 -4.21 1.79 -25.33
C GLY A 211 -5.01 0.58 -25.79
N MET A 212 -6.26 0.80 -26.19
CA MET A 212 -7.18 -0.28 -26.63
C MET A 212 -6.80 -0.92 -27.97
N ASN A 213 -5.89 -0.31 -28.73
CA ASN A 213 -5.43 -0.86 -29.99
C ASN A 213 -4.27 -1.84 -29.83
N THR A 214 -3.66 -1.93 -28.64
CA THR A 214 -2.62 -2.93 -28.32
C THR A 214 -3.21 -4.34 -28.23
N GLU A 215 -2.37 -5.37 -28.34
CA GLU A 215 -2.81 -6.77 -28.20
C GLU A 215 -3.49 -7.02 -26.85
N ILE A 216 -2.92 -6.45 -25.76
CA ILE A 216 -3.55 -6.52 -24.44
C ILE A 216 -4.87 -5.73 -24.37
N GLY A 217 -4.98 -4.64 -25.14
CA GLY A 217 -6.22 -3.86 -25.28
C GLY A 217 -7.33 -4.68 -25.94
N HIS A 218 -7.02 -5.48 -26.97
CA HIS A 218 -7.97 -6.41 -27.58
C HIS A 218 -8.44 -7.49 -26.62
N ILE A 219 -7.52 -8.07 -25.83
CA ILE A 219 -7.86 -9.03 -24.76
C ILE A 219 -8.75 -8.36 -23.71
N ALA A 220 -8.41 -7.14 -23.26
CA ALA A 220 -9.20 -6.37 -22.30
C ALA A 220 -10.61 -6.09 -22.82
N SER A 221 -10.79 -5.84 -24.11
CA SER A 221 -12.12 -5.65 -24.72
C SER A 221 -13.01 -6.89 -24.61
N LEU A 222 -12.41 -8.08 -24.68
CA LEU A 222 -13.10 -9.37 -24.51
C LEU A 222 -13.39 -9.66 -23.03
N MET A 223 -12.57 -9.17 -22.11
CA MET A 223 -12.67 -9.40 -20.66
C MET A 223 -13.55 -8.37 -19.93
N ASN A 224 -13.98 -7.28 -20.57
CA ASN A 224 -14.78 -6.19 -19.96
C ASN A 224 -16.15 -6.63 -19.40
N ALA A 225 -16.46 -7.93 -19.36
CA ALA A 225 -17.62 -8.51 -18.71
C ALA A 225 -17.34 -9.04 -17.28
N ALA A 226 -16.10 -9.00 -16.79
CA ALA A 226 -15.75 -9.51 -15.47
C ALA A 226 -16.14 -8.51 -14.37
N LYS A 227 -17.09 -8.91 -13.50
CA LYS A 227 -17.54 -8.13 -12.34
C LYS A 227 -16.37 -7.87 -11.39
N GLU A 228 -16.24 -6.64 -10.89
CA GLU A 228 -15.31 -6.29 -9.81
C GLU A 228 -15.47 -7.25 -8.63
N LYS A 229 -14.36 -7.83 -8.17
CA LYS A 229 -14.36 -8.73 -7.00
C LYS A 229 -14.43 -7.89 -5.72
N LYS A 230 -15.51 -8.07 -4.93
CA LYS A 230 -15.68 -7.44 -3.62
C LYS A 230 -14.59 -7.85 -2.64
N THR A 231 -14.23 -6.93 -1.71
CA THR A 231 -13.28 -7.23 -0.64
C THR A 231 -13.84 -8.29 0.33
N PRO A 232 -13.00 -9.03 1.09
CA PRO A 232 -13.45 -9.98 2.10
C PRO A 232 -14.42 -9.36 3.13
N LEU A 233 -14.13 -8.12 3.53
CA LEU A 233 -15.00 -7.34 4.43
C LEU A 233 -16.35 -7.06 3.81
N GLN A 234 -16.39 -6.60 2.55
CA GLN A 234 -17.63 -6.35 1.82
C GLN A 234 -18.44 -7.64 1.67
N GLN A 235 -17.79 -8.78 1.33
CA GLN A 235 -18.47 -10.07 1.25
C GLN A 235 -19.04 -10.52 2.61
N SER A 236 -18.30 -10.28 3.70
CA SER A 236 -18.77 -10.60 5.06
C SER A 236 -19.94 -9.73 5.48
N LEU A 237 -19.93 -8.44 5.09
CA LEU A 237 -21.04 -7.52 5.32
C LEU A 237 -22.27 -7.86 4.50
N ASP A 238 -22.11 -8.24 3.23
CA ASP A 238 -23.20 -8.69 2.38
C ASP A 238 -23.88 -9.94 2.96
N LYS A 239 -23.10 -10.94 3.40
CA LYS A 239 -23.62 -12.13 4.08
C LYS A 239 -24.35 -11.79 5.38
N PHE A 240 -23.82 -10.84 6.15
CA PHE A 240 -24.47 -10.37 7.35
C PHE A 240 -25.78 -9.64 7.04
N SER A 241 -25.78 -8.69 6.10
CA SER A 241 -26.98 -7.96 5.69
C SER A 241 -28.08 -8.91 5.19
N GLY A 242 -27.69 -9.95 4.42
CA GLY A 242 -28.65 -10.98 4.00
C GLY A 242 -29.26 -11.78 5.19
N ARG A 243 -28.44 -12.17 6.18
CA ARG A 243 -28.96 -12.85 7.39
C ARG A 243 -29.82 -11.92 8.22
N LEU A 244 -29.42 -10.67 8.37
CA LEU A 244 -30.17 -9.65 9.11
C LEU A 244 -31.54 -9.43 8.44
N ALA A 245 -31.58 -9.30 7.11
CA ALA A 245 -32.82 -9.16 6.35
C ALA A 245 -33.78 -10.32 6.59
N ILE A 246 -33.31 -11.58 6.63
CA ILE A 246 -34.13 -12.74 6.95
C ILE A 246 -34.69 -12.64 8.37
N ILE A 247 -33.87 -12.31 9.35
CA ILE A 247 -34.30 -12.14 10.76
C ILE A 247 -35.37 -11.07 10.85
N ILE A 248 -35.17 -9.94 10.20
CA ILE A 248 -36.10 -8.82 10.15
C ILE A 248 -37.43 -9.23 9.53
N MET A 249 -37.41 -9.94 8.39
CA MET A 249 -38.62 -10.44 7.75
C MET A 249 -39.43 -11.36 8.67
N VAL A 250 -38.75 -12.23 9.43
CA VAL A 250 -39.42 -13.11 10.42
C VAL A 250 -40.06 -12.27 11.54
N ILE A 251 -39.32 -11.28 12.06
CA ILE A 251 -39.85 -10.37 13.09
C ILE A 251 -41.05 -9.56 12.55
N CYS A 252 -40.95 -9.04 11.33
CA CYS A 252 -42.07 -8.34 10.68
C CYS A 252 -43.31 -9.22 10.53
N ALA A 253 -43.14 -10.48 10.12
CA ALA A 253 -44.24 -11.43 10.03
C ALA A 253 -44.88 -11.71 11.39
N VAL A 254 -44.06 -11.86 12.45
CA VAL A 254 -44.56 -12.05 13.83
C VAL A 254 -45.33 -10.82 14.30
N VAL A 255 -44.78 -9.60 14.11
CA VAL A 255 -45.45 -8.35 14.50
C VAL A 255 -46.74 -8.14 13.73
N PHE A 256 -46.73 -8.42 12.43
CA PHE A 256 -47.92 -8.37 11.60
C PHE A 256 -49.01 -9.33 12.13
N GLY A 257 -48.65 -10.61 12.40
CA GLY A 257 -49.56 -11.59 12.98
C GLY A 257 -50.09 -11.20 14.35
N LEU A 258 -49.25 -10.69 15.24
CA LEU A 258 -49.65 -10.17 16.56
C LEU A 258 -50.61 -9.00 16.45
N SER A 259 -50.37 -8.06 15.56
CA SER A 259 -51.24 -6.91 15.34
C SER A 259 -52.63 -7.30 14.83
N LEU A 260 -52.70 -8.29 13.91
CA LEU A 260 -53.97 -8.87 13.45
C LEU A 260 -54.71 -9.61 14.59
N TRP A 261 -53.99 -10.38 15.42
CA TRP A 261 -54.57 -11.07 16.57
C TRP A 261 -55.13 -10.10 17.62
N GLN A 262 -54.53 -8.92 17.76
CA GLN A 262 -54.99 -7.84 18.60
C GLN A 262 -56.19 -7.09 18.01
N GLY A 263 -56.70 -7.47 16.85
CA GLY A 263 -57.86 -6.88 16.21
C GLY A 263 -57.61 -5.57 15.46
N LYS A 264 -56.33 -5.26 15.16
CA LYS A 264 -55.97 -4.09 14.32
C LYS A 264 -56.38 -4.37 12.87
N THR A 265 -56.59 -3.31 12.10
CA THR A 265 -56.86 -3.46 10.68
C THR A 265 -55.68 -4.06 9.94
N ILE A 266 -55.86 -4.70 8.77
CA ILE A 266 -54.79 -5.24 7.93
C ILE A 266 -53.81 -4.13 7.57
N ILE A 267 -54.32 -2.92 7.29
CA ILE A 267 -53.53 -1.76 6.89
C ILE A 267 -52.63 -1.28 8.05
N ASP A 268 -53.18 -1.10 9.25
CA ASP A 268 -52.42 -0.70 10.41
C ASP A 268 -51.35 -1.76 10.76
N SER A 269 -51.68 -3.02 10.68
CA SER A 269 -50.77 -4.12 10.93
C SER A 269 -49.62 -4.15 9.91
N LEU A 270 -49.90 -3.86 8.63
CA LEU A 270 -48.91 -3.78 7.57
C LEU A 270 -48.02 -2.56 7.78
N MET A 271 -48.58 -1.40 8.10
CA MET A 271 -47.79 -0.19 8.38
C MET A 271 -46.84 -0.39 9.55
N PHE A 272 -47.25 -1.10 10.59
CA PHE A 272 -46.40 -1.48 11.71
C PHE A 272 -45.21 -2.35 11.30
N ALA A 273 -45.48 -3.37 10.46
CA ALA A 273 -44.46 -4.26 9.94
C ALA A 273 -43.48 -3.52 9.02
N VAL A 274 -44.00 -2.61 8.18
CA VAL A 274 -43.16 -1.76 7.30
C VAL A 274 -42.29 -0.81 8.10
N ALA A 275 -42.84 -0.13 9.11
CA ALA A 275 -42.05 0.73 9.99
C ALA A 275 -40.91 -0.05 10.63
N LEU A 276 -41.16 -1.27 11.10
CA LEU A 276 -40.12 -2.14 11.67
C LEU A 276 -39.05 -2.55 10.64
N ALA A 277 -39.47 -2.88 9.40
CA ALA A 277 -38.55 -3.24 8.34
C ALA A 277 -37.57 -2.06 8.02
N VAL A 278 -38.14 -0.85 7.90
CA VAL A 278 -37.34 0.39 7.67
C VAL A 278 -36.40 0.68 8.82
N ALA A 279 -36.85 0.53 10.08
CA ALA A 279 -36.03 0.75 11.26
C ALA A 279 -34.81 -0.17 11.34
N ALA A 280 -34.99 -1.37 10.85
CA ALA A 280 -34.06 -2.46 11.10
C ALA A 280 -32.86 -2.50 10.16
N ILE A 281 -32.90 -1.88 9.00
CA ILE A 281 -31.89 -2.02 7.96
C ILE A 281 -30.99 -0.78 7.88
N PRO A 282 -29.67 -0.96 8.10
CA PRO A 282 -28.72 0.15 8.01
C PRO A 282 -28.35 0.41 6.55
N GLU A 283 -29.08 1.27 5.85
CA GLU A 283 -28.90 1.57 4.43
C GLU A 283 -27.49 2.12 4.11
N ALA A 284 -26.92 2.92 4.99
CA ALA A 284 -25.64 3.57 4.80
C ALA A 284 -24.41 2.66 5.05
N LEU A 285 -24.60 1.41 5.50
CA LEU A 285 -23.51 0.57 6.00
C LEU A 285 -22.40 0.31 4.96
N SER A 286 -22.77 -0.15 3.76
CA SER A 286 -21.79 -0.47 2.70
C SER A 286 -21.08 0.77 2.19
N SER A 287 -21.80 1.88 2.03
CA SER A 287 -21.25 3.16 1.58
C SER A 287 -20.27 3.73 2.60
N ILE A 288 -20.59 3.69 3.90
CA ILE A 288 -19.71 4.17 4.97
C ILE A 288 -18.40 3.38 5.00
N VAL A 289 -18.47 2.05 4.89
CA VAL A 289 -17.26 1.20 4.86
C VAL A 289 -16.35 1.59 3.71
N THR A 290 -16.89 1.73 2.50
CA THR A 290 -16.11 2.11 1.32
C THR A 290 -15.49 3.51 1.47
N ILE A 291 -16.26 4.49 1.98
CA ILE A 291 -15.76 5.85 2.20
C ILE A 291 -14.65 5.86 3.25
N VAL A 292 -14.82 5.14 4.36
CA VAL A 292 -13.79 5.07 5.43
C VAL A 292 -12.52 4.39 4.92
N GLN A 293 -12.64 3.34 4.11
CA GLN A 293 -11.49 2.73 3.44
C GLN A 293 -10.79 3.72 2.49
N ALA A 294 -11.54 4.42 1.63
CA ALA A 294 -10.98 5.40 0.70
C ALA A 294 -10.30 6.57 1.43
N MET A 295 -10.85 7.03 2.55
CA MET A 295 -10.21 8.07 3.37
C MET A 295 -8.94 7.54 4.07
N GLY A 296 -8.96 6.28 4.49
CA GLY A 296 -7.79 5.61 5.05
C GLY A 296 -6.65 5.52 4.03
N THR A 297 -6.94 5.15 2.78
CA THR A 297 -5.94 5.11 1.70
C THR A 297 -5.37 6.48 1.37
N GLN A 298 -6.22 7.52 1.31
CA GLN A 298 -5.75 8.89 1.11
C GLN A 298 -4.79 9.35 2.22
N LYS A 299 -5.07 8.95 3.47
CA LYS A 299 -4.17 9.25 4.59
C LYS A 299 -2.84 8.51 4.44
N MET A 300 -2.88 7.21 4.09
CA MET A 300 -1.67 6.41 3.86
C MET A 300 -0.81 6.99 2.73
N ALA A 301 -1.43 7.43 1.63
CA ALA A 301 -0.73 8.09 0.52
C ALA A 301 -0.01 9.37 0.95
N LYS A 302 -0.62 10.19 1.83
CA LYS A 302 0.03 11.38 2.42
C LYS A 302 1.20 11.04 3.34
N GLU A 303 1.26 9.81 3.81
CA GLU A 303 2.34 9.25 4.63
C GLU A 303 3.26 8.34 3.81
N ASN A 304 3.38 8.58 2.50
CA ASN A 304 4.24 7.90 1.53
C ASN A 304 3.89 6.43 1.22
N ALA A 305 2.71 5.95 1.63
CA ALA A 305 2.24 4.61 1.32
C ALA A 305 1.05 4.65 0.36
N VAL A 306 1.28 4.46 -0.94
CA VAL A 306 0.23 4.45 -1.97
C VAL A 306 -0.36 3.06 -2.09
N ILE A 307 -1.64 2.93 -1.83
CA ILE A 307 -2.39 1.68 -1.92
C ILE A 307 -3.04 1.55 -3.30
N LYS A 308 -2.72 0.49 -4.04
CA LYS A 308 -3.32 0.19 -5.36
C LYS A 308 -4.62 -0.62 -5.25
N ASP A 309 -4.71 -1.49 -4.25
CA ASP A 309 -5.89 -2.33 -4.00
C ASP A 309 -6.47 -2.07 -2.61
N LEU A 310 -7.75 -1.69 -2.53
CA LEU A 310 -8.46 -1.48 -1.25
C LEU A 310 -8.46 -2.70 -0.33
N LYS A 311 -8.31 -3.91 -0.87
CA LYS A 311 -8.17 -5.13 -0.07
C LYS A 311 -6.93 -5.10 0.80
N ALA A 312 -5.85 -4.49 0.32
CA ALA A 312 -4.63 -4.35 1.08
C ALA A 312 -4.80 -3.56 2.38
N VAL A 313 -5.72 -2.57 2.42
CA VAL A 313 -6.03 -1.80 3.64
C VAL A 313 -6.52 -2.70 4.77
N GLU A 314 -7.39 -3.66 4.44
CA GLU A 314 -7.90 -4.62 5.41
C GLU A 314 -6.81 -5.58 5.87
N SER A 315 -6.05 -6.12 4.91
CA SER A 315 -4.96 -7.07 5.17
C SER A 315 -3.84 -6.43 5.98
N LEU A 316 -3.51 -5.14 5.76
CA LEU A 316 -2.53 -4.38 6.55
C LEU A 316 -2.82 -4.43 8.05
N GLY A 317 -4.09 -4.33 8.44
CA GLY A 317 -4.49 -4.45 9.85
C GLY A 317 -4.28 -5.84 10.47
N CYS A 318 -4.12 -6.87 9.64
CA CYS A 318 -3.96 -8.27 10.02
C CYS A 318 -2.52 -8.79 9.87
N VAL A 319 -1.59 -8.00 9.29
CA VAL A 319 -0.20 -8.41 9.07
C VAL A 319 0.42 -8.95 10.34
N SER A 320 0.96 -10.16 10.24
CA SER A 320 1.66 -10.85 11.32
C SER A 320 3.11 -11.16 10.99
N VAL A 321 3.48 -11.15 9.70
CA VAL A 321 4.86 -11.35 9.21
C VAL A 321 5.17 -10.31 8.15
N ILE A 322 6.35 -9.71 8.23
CA ILE A 322 6.89 -8.82 7.18
C ILE A 322 8.19 -9.44 6.67
N CYS A 323 8.18 -9.94 5.45
CA CYS A 323 9.35 -10.38 4.71
C CYS A 323 9.93 -9.18 3.99
N SER A 324 11.03 -8.64 4.48
CA SER A 324 11.65 -7.44 3.92
C SER A 324 12.91 -7.78 3.15
N ASP A 325 13.00 -7.30 1.91
CA ASP A 325 14.30 -7.23 1.25
C ASP A 325 15.22 -6.31 2.04
N LYS A 326 16.52 -6.62 2.04
CA LYS A 326 17.53 -5.84 2.75
C LYS A 326 17.80 -4.53 2.03
N THR A 327 18.19 -4.64 0.74
CA THR A 327 18.74 -3.53 -0.04
C THR A 327 17.66 -2.50 -0.37
N GLY A 328 17.96 -1.23 -0.17
CA GLY A 328 17.05 -0.13 -0.47
C GLY A 328 15.86 0.04 0.49
N THR A 329 15.44 -1.03 1.21
CA THR A 329 14.31 -1.00 2.15
C THR A 329 14.76 -0.83 3.59
N LEU A 330 15.57 -1.78 4.09
CA LEU A 330 16.15 -1.73 5.45
C LEU A 330 17.43 -0.93 5.49
N THR A 331 18.15 -0.88 4.37
CA THR A 331 19.40 -0.15 4.18
C THR A 331 19.20 1.02 3.22
N GLN A 332 20.21 1.88 3.13
CA GLN A 332 20.16 3.12 2.34
C GLN A 332 20.33 2.90 0.83
N ASN A 333 20.67 1.69 0.39
CA ASN A 333 21.09 1.37 -0.98
C ASN A 333 22.29 2.25 -1.43
N LYS A 334 23.20 2.49 -0.51
CA LYS A 334 24.36 3.33 -0.71
C LYS A 334 25.57 2.74 0.00
N MET A 335 26.49 2.19 -0.78
CA MET A 335 27.76 1.73 -0.21
C MET A 335 28.51 2.90 0.42
N THR A 336 29.03 2.69 1.64
CA THR A 336 29.77 3.69 2.41
C THR A 336 31.01 3.05 3.04
N VAL A 337 32.16 3.68 2.90
CA VAL A 337 33.39 3.23 3.54
C VAL A 337 33.28 3.43 5.05
N GLN A 338 33.57 2.38 5.81
CA GLN A 338 33.47 2.40 7.28
C GLN A 338 34.83 2.28 7.96
N ARG A 339 35.73 1.51 7.38
CA ARG A 339 37.06 1.21 7.93
C ARG A 339 38.09 1.11 6.81
N ILE A 340 39.28 1.56 7.10
CA ILE A 340 40.45 1.45 6.23
C ILE A 340 41.56 0.83 7.02
N TYR A 341 42.16 -0.26 6.53
CA TYR A 341 43.36 -0.85 7.10
C TYR A 341 44.54 -0.43 6.25
N ILE A 342 45.39 0.36 6.85
CA ILE A 342 46.63 0.91 6.20
C ILE A 342 47.75 1.06 7.23
N ASN A 343 48.99 0.86 6.84
CA ASN A 343 50.13 0.96 7.72
C ASN A 343 50.09 0.08 8.99
N GLY A 344 49.36 -1.05 8.93
CA GLY A 344 49.15 -1.94 10.08
C GLY A 344 48.09 -1.47 11.08
N GLU A 345 47.37 -0.38 10.81
CA GLU A 345 46.32 0.16 11.67
C GLU A 345 44.97 0.21 10.97
N SER A 346 43.89 0.01 11.75
CA SER A 346 42.53 0.18 11.29
C SER A 346 42.02 1.56 11.64
N ILE A 347 41.78 2.42 10.66
CA ILE A 347 41.38 3.82 10.81
C ILE A 347 39.98 4.04 10.20
N ARG A 348 39.36 5.19 10.48
CA ARG A 348 38.15 5.67 9.81
C ARG A 348 38.50 6.54 8.60
N GLU A 349 37.50 6.77 7.71
CA GLU A 349 37.74 7.62 6.53
C GLU A 349 38.17 9.05 6.88
N GLU A 350 37.64 9.61 7.98
CA GLU A 350 37.96 10.96 8.45
C GLU A 350 39.45 11.09 8.94
N GLU A 351 40.10 9.97 9.23
CA GLU A 351 41.49 9.88 9.69
C GLU A 351 42.54 9.77 8.55
N LEU A 352 42.02 9.70 7.27
CA LEU A 352 42.89 9.76 6.11
C LEU A 352 43.59 11.13 6.02
N ASP A 353 44.93 11.10 5.87
CA ASP A 353 45.73 12.31 5.74
C ASP A 353 46.53 12.27 4.45
N ILE A 354 46.15 13.10 3.47
CA ILE A 354 46.84 13.18 2.16
C ILE A 354 48.34 13.58 2.26
N ARG A 355 48.78 14.13 3.37
CA ARG A 355 50.19 14.47 3.61
C ARG A 355 51.07 13.23 3.84
N LEU A 356 50.47 12.13 4.31
CA LEU A 356 51.13 10.84 4.45
C LEU A 356 51.18 10.15 3.10
N GLU A 357 52.35 9.69 2.66
CA GLU A 357 52.56 9.12 1.33
C GLU A 357 51.71 7.86 1.08
N SER A 358 51.61 6.95 2.04
CA SER A 358 50.81 5.76 1.95
C SER A 358 49.31 6.06 1.81
N HIS A 359 48.80 7.03 2.61
CA HIS A 359 47.39 7.46 2.53
C HIS A 359 47.10 8.15 1.20
N ARG A 360 48.00 9.02 0.70
CA ARG A 360 47.86 9.68 -0.59
C ARG A 360 47.86 8.67 -1.74
N ARG A 361 48.69 7.64 -1.69
CA ARG A 361 48.74 6.57 -2.71
C ARG A 361 47.41 5.76 -2.70
N LEU A 362 46.88 5.46 -1.52
CA LEU A 362 45.59 4.79 -1.41
C LEU A 362 44.45 5.64 -1.98
N ILE A 363 44.41 6.93 -1.66
CA ILE A 363 43.41 7.86 -2.20
C ILE A 363 43.51 7.93 -3.74
N TYR A 364 44.75 8.01 -4.28
CA TYR A 364 44.94 8.01 -5.73
C TYR A 364 44.48 6.69 -6.37
N ASP A 365 44.72 5.54 -5.75
CA ASP A 365 44.24 4.26 -6.28
C ASP A 365 42.70 4.19 -6.22
N MET A 366 42.08 4.66 -5.13
CA MET A 366 40.61 4.73 -4.99
C MET A 366 39.94 5.57 -6.09
N VAL A 367 40.60 6.70 -6.49
CA VAL A 367 40.02 7.66 -7.44
C VAL A 367 40.41 7.34 -8.89
N LEU A 368 41.64 6.99 -9.15
CA LEU A 368 42.18 6.80 -10.50
C LEU A 368 41.81 5.42 -11.07
N ASN A 369 41.92 4.38 -10.26
CA ASN A 369 41.54 3.02 -10.64
C ASN A 369 40.03 2.79 -10.40
N ASN A 370 39.20 3.60 -11.09
CA ASN A 370 37.76 3.72 -10.82
C ASN A 370 37.07 4.33 -12.04
N ASP A 371 35.93 3.77 -12.41
CA ASP A 371 35.14 4.18 -13.58
C ASP A 371 33.86 4.93 -13.21
N SER A 372 33.53 5.01 -11.92
CA SER A 372 32.37 5.79 -11.41
C SER A 372 32.68 7.28 -11.37
N SER A 373 31.63 8.10 -11.38
CA SER A 373 31.71 9.57 -11.28
C SER A 373 30.52 10.13 -10.48
N ILE A 374 30.66 11.38 -10.06
CA ILE A 374 29.56 12.14 -9.44
C ILE A 374 29.19 13.30 -10.36
N VAL A 375 27.95 13.28 -10.89
CA VAL A 375 27.40 14.35 -11.73
C VAL A 375 26.14 14.89 -11.02
N ASP A 376 26.10 16.20 -10.81
CA ASP A 376 24.99 16.90 -10.11
C ASP A 376 24.62 16.28 -8.75
N GLY A 377 25.64 15.79 -8.01
CA GLY A 377 25.45 15.18 -6.70
C GLY A 377 24.92 13.74 -6.74
N LYS A 378 24.75 13.15 -7.93
CA LYS A 378 24.35 11.75 -8.11
C LYS A 378 25.52 10.91 -8.57
N GLY A 379 25.71 9.75 -7.97
CA GLY A 379 26.70 8.76 -8.37
C GLY A 379 26.27 8.07 -9.68
N ILE A 380 27.23 7.97 -10.60
CA ILE A 380 27.07 7.21 -11.84
C ILE A 380 28.15 6.14 -11.84
N GLY A 381 27.78 4.87 -12.02
CA GLY A 381 28.69 3.73 -12.04
C GLY A 381 28.38 2.70 -10.96
N ASP A 382 29.34 1.82 -10.67
CA ASP A 382 29.21 0.78 -9.65
C ASP A 382 29.12 1.39 -8.24
N PRO A 383 28.17 1.00 -7.39
CA PRO A 383 28.02 1.55 -6.03
C PRO A 383 29.25 1.38 -5.15
N THR A 384 30.04 0.31 -5.34
CA THR A 384 31.28 0.05 -4.63
C THR A 384 32.36 1.07 -5.02
N GLU A 385 32.45 1.37 -6.30
CA GLU A 385 33.39 2.36 -6.84
C GLU A 385 32.98 3.79 -6.45
N TYR A 386 31.69 4.07 -6.50
CA TYR A 386 31.14 5.35 -6.09
C TYR A 386 31.46 5.66 -4.62
N ALA A 387 31.38 4.67 -3.71
CA ALA A 387 31.74 4.85 -2.30
C ALA A 387 33.20 5.31 -2.11
N LEU A 388 34.12 4.82 -2.96
CA LEU A 388 35.54 5.22 -2.92
C LEU A 388 35.71 6.70 -3.31
N ILE A 389 34.98 7.15 -4.34
CA ILE A 389 35.00 8.56 -4.76
C ILE A 389 34.39 9.46 -3.69
N GLU A 390 33.28 9.03 -3.08
CA GLU A 390 32.65 9.81 -2.03
C GLU A 390 33.58 9.99 -0.81
N THR A 391 34.34 8.95 -0.45
CA THR A 391 35.39 9.05 0.57
C THR A 391 36.46 10.08 0.20
N SER A 392 36.88 10.20 -1.07
CA SER A 392 37.82 11.23 -1.49
C SER A 392 37.23 12.64 -1.35
N ARG A 393 35.93 12.81 -1.67
CA ARG A 393 35.25 14.10 -1.52
C ARG A 393 35.02 14.48 -0.05
N SER A 394 34.75 13.52 0.84
CA SER A 394 34.56 13.78 2.27
C SER A 394 35.80 14.40 2.93
N ILE A 395 36.99 14.06 2.41
CA ILE A 395 38.27 14.66 2.85
C ILE A 395 38.69 15.89 2.02
N GLY A 396 37.77 16.42 1.20
CA GLY A 396 37.97 17.68 0.45
C GLY A 396 38.69 17.55 -0.88
N LEU A 397 38.76 16.36 -1.49
CA LEU A 397 39.41 16.12 -2.77
C LEU A 397 38.35 15.87 -3.86
N ASP A 398 38.45 16.59 -4.98
CA ASP A 398 37.62 16.43 -6.15
C ASP A 398 38.28 15.42 -7.13
N GLU A 399 37.61 14.32 -7.40
CA GLU A 399 38.07 13.28 -8.29
C GLU A 399 38.33 13.79 -9.73
N ASN A 400 37.57 14.75 -10.19
CA ASN A 400 37.70 15.28 -11.55
C ASN A 400 39.05 16.03 -11.68
N ILE A 401 39.44 16.83 -10.67
CA ILE A 401 40.71 17.52 -10.66
C ILE A 401 41.89 16.54 -10.69
N ILE A 402 41.76 15.43 -9.95
CA ILE A 402 42.79 14.40 -9.90
C ILE A 402 42.88 13.69 -11.25
N ARG A 403 41.76 13.31 -11.86
CA ARG A 403 41.68 12.61 -13.14
C ARG A 403 42.13 13.49 -14.32
N ASP A 404 41.75 14.75 -14.33
CA ASP A 404 42.14 15.71 -15.39
C ASP A 404 43.66 15.99 -15.35
N THR A 405 44.25 15.96 -14.16
CA THR A 405 45.67 16.17 -13.99
C THR A 405 46.49 14.93 -14.35
N LEU A 406 45.95 13.74 -14.08
CA LEU A 406 46.61 12.45 -14.20
C LEU A 406 45.82 11.56 -15.18
N GLY A 407 46.13 11.70 -16.50
CA GLY A 407 45.45 10.90 -17.54
C GLY A 407 45.81 9.42 -17.43
N ARG A 408 44.78 8.58 -17.59
CA ARG A 408 44.89 7.10 -17.66
C ARG A 408 45.67 6.74 -18.93
N VAL A 409 46.71 5.92 -18.80
CA VAL A 409 47.56 5.47 -19.95
C VAL A 409 47.10 4.16 -20.52
N GLU A 410 46.91 3.18 -19.66
CA GLU A 410 46.48 1.81 -20.01
C GLU A 410 45.53 1.31 -18.91
N GLU A 411 44.67 0.34 -19.26
CA GLU A 411 43.80 -0.33 -18.30
C GLU A 411 43.59 -1.80 -18.64
N VAL A 412 43.37 -2.59 -17.59
CA VAL A 412 42.75 -3.93 -17.65
C VAL A 412 41.51 -3.86 -16.80
N PRO A 413 40.32 -3.80 -17.44
CA PRO A 413 39.05 -3.58 -16.73
C PRO A 413 38.75 -4.72 -15.77
N PHE A 414 37.78 -4.45 -14.88
CA PHE A 414 37.32 -5.46 -13.92
C PHE A 414 36.79 -6.71 -14.65
N ASP A 415 37.20 -7.85 -14.16
CA ASP A 415 36.73 -9.14 -14.61
C ASP A 415 36.30 -9.99 -13.41
N SER A 416 35.12 -10.65 -13.48
CA SER A 416 34.52 -11.41 -12.38
C SER A 416 35.27 -12.66 -12.00
N ASP A 417 35.96 -13.30 -12.96
CA ASP A 417 36.73 -14.51 -12.71
C ASP A 417 38.08 -14.18 -12.09
N ARG A 418 38.68 -13.09 -12.54
CA ARG A 418 39.92 -12.53 -12.04
C ARG A 418 39.74 -11.76 -10.75
N LYS A 419 38.55 -11.20 -10.51
CA LYS A 419 38.14 -10.42 -9.33
C LYS A 419 39.01 -9.19 -9.04
N MET A 420 39.59 -8.57 -10.06
CA MET A 420 40.46 -7.44 -9.93
C MET A 420 40.44 -6.54 -11.17
N MET A 421 40.84 -5.28 -10.97
CA MET A 421 41.01 -4.24 -12.00
C MET A 421 42.35 -3.58 -11.82
N SER A 422 43.02 -3.24 -12.92
CA SER A 422 44.31 -2.55 -12.90
C SER A 422 44.32 -1.41 -13.92
N SER A 423 44.91 -0.27 -13.52
CA SER A 423 45.04 0.91 -14.37
C SER A 423 46.44 1.51 -14.26
N LYS A 424 46.99 2.00 -15.38
CA LYS A 424 48.34 2.58 -15.44
C LYS A 424 48.29 4.08 -15.56
N TYR A 425 49.07 4.75 -14.74
CA TYR A 425 49.19 6.20 -14.66
C TYR A 425 50.64 6.65 -14.57
N ARG A 426 50.92 7.90 -14.92
CA ARG A 426 52.23 8.54 -14.64
C ARG A 426 52.10 9.49 -13.46
N LEU A 427 52.51 9.04 -12.26
CA LEU A 427 52.48 9.84 -11.06
C LEU A 427 53.86 10.52 -10.90
N HIS A 428 53.91 11.85 -10.95
CA HIS A 428 55.15 12.64 -10.91
C HIS A 428 56.22 12.19 -11.94
N GLY A 429 55.76 11.74 -13.13
CA GLY A 429 56.63 11.27 -14.20
C GLY A 429 57.05 9.80 -14.09
N VAL A 430 56.74 9.13 -12.97
CA VAL A 430 57.02 7.69 -12.77
C VAL A 430 55.77 6.86 -13.15
N PRO A 431 55.91 5.82 -13.97
CA PRO A 431 54.78 4.96 -14.32
C PRO A 431 54.38 4.06 -13.14
N HIS A 432 53.10 4.10 -12.76
CA HIS A 432 52.49 3.32 -11.69
C HIS A 432 51.35 2.50 -12.25
N ILE A 433 51.30 1.25 -11.91
CA ILE A 433 50.13 0.39 -12.06
C ILE A 433 49.43 0.31 -10.71
N LEU A 434 48.21 0.81 -10.68
CA LEU A 434 47.30 0.78 -9.54
C LEU A 434 46.33 -0.39 -9.70
N THR A 435 46.08 -1.14 -8.63
CA THR A 435 45.29 -2.37 -8.70
C THR A 435 44.35 -2.46 -7.49
N LYS A 436 43.08 -2.72 -7.75
CA LYS A 436 42.08 -3.03 -6.70
C LYS A 436 41.36 -4.35 -6.99
N GLY A 437 40.92 -5.03 -5.94
CA GLY A 437 40.18 -6.28 -6.10
C GLY A 437 39.97 -7.07 -4.82
N ALA A 438 39.64 -8.34 -4.97
CA ALA A 438 39.47 -9.25 -3.86
C ALA A 438 40.82 -9.62 -3.21
N LEU A 439 40.82 -9.80 -1.88
CA LEU A 439 42.08 -10.09 -1.16
C LEU A 439 42.75 -11.38 -1.63
N ASP A 440 41.96 -12.42 -1.86
CA ASP A 440 42.42 -13.73 -2.36
C ASP A 440 43.13 -13.62 -3.73
N SER A 441 42.72 -12.67 -4.57
CA SER A 441 43.31 -12.45 -5.89
C SER A 441 44.58 -11.59 -5.87
N ILE A 442 44.68 -10.65 -4.94
CA ILE A 442 45.75 -9.64 -4.91
C ILE A 442 46.87 -10.05 -3.97
N LEU A 443 46.60 -10.61 -2.79
CA LEU A 443 47.59 -10.81 -1.73
C LEU A 443 48.71 -11.80 -2.17
N ASP A 444 48.38 -12.83 -2.94
CA ASP A 444 49.36 -13.78 -3.44
C ASP A 444 50.24 -13.21 -4.56
N ARG A 445 49.83 -12.12 -5.17
CA ARG A 445 50.58 -11.37 -6.17
C ARG A 445 51.45 -10.26 -5.58
N CYS A 446 51.35 -10.05 -4.25
CA CYS A 446 52.16 -9.05 -3.54
C CYS A 446 53.47 -9.64 -3.08
N VAL A 447 54.58 -8.94 -3.40
CA VAL A 447 55.94 -9.24 -2.95
C VAL A 447 56.44 -8.27 -1.90
N SER A 448 55.81 -7.13 -1.78
CA SER A 448 56.16 -6.04 -0.81
C SER A 448 54.91 -5.52 -0.11
N ILE A 449 55.13 -4.80 0.98
CA ILE A 449 54.13 -4.11 1.77
C ILE A 449 54.56 -2.66 2.05
N ALA A 450 53.63 -1.73 1.86
CA ALA A 450 53.80 -0.35 2.27
C ALA A 450 53.56 -0.20 3.78
N THR A 451 54.47 0.46 4.49
CA THR A 451 54.41 0.74 5.92
C THR A 451 54.66 2.23 6.20
N LYS A 452 54.52 2.66 7.44
CA LYS A 452 54.85 4.05 7.84
C LYS A 452 56.30 4.40 7.56
N ASP A 453 57.21 3.41 7.64
CA ASP A 453 58.66 3.59 7.49
C ASP A 453 59.14 3.38 6.03
N GLY A 454 58.23 3.10 5.10
CA GLY A 454 58.56 2.86 3.70
C GLY A 454 58.11 1.46 3.22
N VAL A 455 58.56 1.08 2.00
CA VAL A 455 58.23 -0.21 1.38
C VAL A 455 59.27 -1.25 1.80
N ARG A 456 58.82 -2.43 2.23
CA ARG A 456 59.64 -3.58 2.57
C ARG A 456 59.08 -4.87 1.97
N PRO A 457 59.86 -5.94 1.86
CA PRO A 457 59.31 -7.27 1.47
C PRO A 457 58.18 -7.67 2.44
N ILE A 458 57.12 -8.28 1.89
CA ILE A 458 56.00 -8.79 2.67
C ILE A 458 56.39 -10.16 3.28
N THR A 459 56.09 -10.37 4.54
CA THR A 459 56.34 -11.62 5.28
C THR A 459 55.05 -12.46 5.38
N ASP A 460 55.19 -13.77 5.69
CA ASP A 460 54.02 -14.64 5.93
C ASP A 460 53.24 -14.18 7.18
N GLU A 461 53.92 -13.54 8.14
CA GLU A 461 53.24 -12.94 9.30
C GLU A 461 52.41 -11.74 8.91
N ASP A 462 52.88 -10.89 8.01
CA ASP A 462 52.10 -9.76 7.45
C ASP A 462 50.87 -10.28 6.73
N LYS A 463 51.05 -11.30 5.88
CA LYS A 463 49.90 -11.92 5.15
C LYS A 463 48.85 -12.47 6.11
N LYS A 464 49.28 -13.11 7.21
CA LYS A 464 48.39 -13.60 8.24
C LYS A 464 47.62 -12.49 8.94
N ILE A 465 48.30 -11.42 9.34
CA ILE A 465 47.68 -10.23 9.97
C ILE A 465 46.64 -9.60 9.02
N ILE A 466 46.96 -9.47 7.74
CA ILE A 466 46.03 -8.92 6.70
C ILE A 466 44.81 -9.82 6.55
N LEU A 467 45.00 -11.15 6.49
CA LEU A 467 43.92 -12.11 6.40
C LEU A 467 43.02 -12.08 7.65
N ASP A 468 43.59 -12.01 8.85
CA ASP A 468 42.86 -11.92 10.10
C ASP A 468 42.05 -10.60 10.15
N GLN A 469 42.63 -9.49 9.67
CA GLN A 469 41.92 -8.21 9.61
C GLN A 469 40.76 -8.22 8.60
N ASN A 470 40.97 -8.85 7.44
CA ASN A 470 39.91 -9.05 6.46
C ASN A 470 38.77 -9.91 7.01
N ASN A 471 39.10 -10.97 7.71
CA ASN A 471 38.10 -11.86 8.35
C ASN A 471 37.31 -11.10 9.39
N LYS A 472 37.97 -10.30 10.23
CA LYS A 472 37.30 -9.43 11.22
C LYS A 472 36.32 -8.47 10.56
N TYR A 473 36.71 -7.79 9.48
CA TYR A 473 35.81 -6.90 8.74
C TYR A 473 34.65 -7.68 8.10
N SER A 474 34.92 -8.85 7.56
CA SER A 474 33.90 -9.71 6.99
C SER A 474 32.90 -10.22 8.04
N GLU A 475 33.34 -10.52 9.26
CA GLU A 475 32.48 -10.89 10.39
C GLU A 475 31.60 -9.72 10.86
N GLU A 476 32.09 -8.48 10.73
CA GLU A 476 31.30 -7.27 10.96
C GLU A 476 30.31 -6.99 9.80
N GLY A 477 30.31 -7.81 8.74
CA GLY A 477 29.42 -7.68 7.57
C GLY A 477 29.93 -6.69 6.53
N LEU A 478 31.18 -6.25 6.63
CA LEU A 478 31.75 -5.30 5.68
C LEU A 478 32.25 -6.02 4.41
N ARG A 479 32.04 -5.39 3.27
CA ARG A 479 32.64 -5.77 2.00
C ARG A 479 34.04 -5.16 1.93
N VAL A 480 35.06 -5.99 1.69
CA VAL A 480 36.46 -5.55 1.70
C VAL A 480 37.01 -5.53 0.28
N LEU A 481 37.62 -4.40 -0.10
CA LEU A 481 38.47 -4.27 -1.29
C LEU A 481 39.91 -4.11 -0.86
N THR A 482 40.79 -4.82 -1.58
CA THR A 482 42.25 -4.73 -1.42
C THR A 482 42.81 -3.80 -2.47
N PHE A 483 43.81 -2.99 -2.06
CA PHE A 483 44.53 -2.04 -2.88
C PHE A 483 46.00 -2.38 -2.89
N ALA A 484 46.58 -2.34 -4.09
CA ALA A 484 48.01 -2.59 -4.28
C ALA A 484 48.51 -1.81 -5.48
N TYR A 485 49.81 -1.56 -5.53
CA TYR A 485 50.44 -0.86 -6.65
C TYR A 485 51.82 -1.42 -6.99
N LYS A 486 52.28 -1.14 -8.19
CA LYS A 486 53.69 -1.31 -8.55
C LYS A 486 54.19 -0.17 -9.43
N GLU A 487 55.50 0.14 -9.30
CA GLU A 487 56.18 1.08 -10.19
C GLU A 487 56.79 0.25 -11.35
N SER A 488 56.25 0.40 -12.57
CA SER A 488 56.69 -0.38 -13.73
C SER A 488 56.35 0.32 -15.04
N ASP A 489 57.29 0.32 -15.96
CA ASP A 489 57.12 0.82 -17.34
C ASP A 489 56.60 -0.25 -18.31
N GLU A 490 56.46 -1.49 -17.83
CA GLU A 490 55.91 -2.60 -18.62
C GLU A 490 54.53 -2.26 -19.14
N ALA A 491 54.15 -2.75 -20.33
CA ALA A 491 52.79 -2.67 -20.83
C ALA A 491 51.85 -3.42 -19.91
N LEU A 492 50.71 -2.79 -19.58
CA LEU A 492 49.74 -3.40 -18.69
C LEU A 492 48.89 -4.44 -19.43
N SER A 493 48.96 -5.68 -18.97
CA SER A 493 48.14 -6.81 -19.46
C SER A 493 47.84 -7.75 -18.31
N VAL A 494 46.95 -8.68 -18.52
CA VAL A 494 46.61 -9.75 -17.54
C VAL A 494 47.84 -10.54 -17.12
N GLU A 495 48.81 -10.73 -18.04
CA GLU A 495 50.05 -11.48 -17.81
C GLU A 495 51.06 -10.67 -16.96
N THR A 496 50.91 -9.37 -16.88
CA THR A 496 51.85 -8.50 -16.13
C THR A 496 51.34 -8.09 -14.75
N GLU A 497 50.21 -8.60 -14.32
CA GLU A 497 49.56 -8.31 -13.00
C GLU A 497 50.21 -9.09 -11.83
N TYR A 498 51.50 -8.89 -11.61
CA TYR A 498 52.31 -9.52 -10.55
C TYR A 498 53.29 -8.51 -9.90
N ASN A 499 53.90 -8.94 -8.79
CA ASN A 499 54.96 -8.19 -8.08
C ASN A 499 54.47 -6.87 -7.51
N TYR A 500 53.27 -6.90 -6.95
CA TYR A 500 52.64 -5.71 -6.33
C TYR A 500 53.22 -5.41 -4.95
N THR A 501 53.11 -4.17 -4.55
CA THR A 501 53.22 -3.70 -3.16
C THR A 501 51.86 -3.58 -2.56
N PHE A 502 51.56 -4.35 -1.52
CA PHE A 502 50.29 -4.24 -0.77
C PHE A 502 50.19 -2.87 -0.13
N LEU A 503 49.06 -2.18 -0.32
CA LEU A 503 48.85 -0.82 0.17
C LEU A 503 47.86 -0.79 1.35
N GLY A 504 46.72 -1.47 1.26
CA GLY A 504 45.71 -1.49 2.30
C GLY A 504 44.43 -2.20 1.92
N LEU A 505 43.48 -2.22 2.89
CA LEU A 505 42.13 -2.71 2.71
C LEU A 505 41.16 -1.56 2.95
N VAL A 506 40.13 -1.47 2.12
CA VAL A 506 39.00 -0.56 2.32
C VAL A 506 37.73 -1.41 2.53
N ALA A 507 37.13 -1.24 3.70
CA ALA A 507 35.97 -1.99 4.12
C ALA A 507 34.72 -1.10 4.14
N MET A 508 33.67 -1.53 3.45
CA MET A 508 32.44 -0.76 3.19
C MET A 508 31.19 -1.58 3.40
N ILE A 509 30.10 -0.91 3.64
CA ILE A 509 28.78 -1.52 3.83
C ILE A 509 27.71 -0.60 3.26
N ASP A 510 26.57 -1.17 2.87
CA ASP A 510 25.33 -0.43 2.71
C ASP A 510 24.67 -0.32 4.10
N PRO A 511 24.75 0.86 4.78
CA PRO A 511 24.36 0.97 6.17
C PRO A 511 22.83 0.88 6.33
N PRO A 512 22.35 0.35 7.46
CA PRO A 512 20.94 0.42 7.81
C PRO A 512 20.46 1.88 7.86
N ARG A 513 19.19 2.10 7.46
CA ARG A 513 18.54 3.40 7.69
C ARG A 513 18.40 3.64 9.20
N GLU A 514 18.54 4.88 9.65
CA GLU A 514 18.42 5.23 11.09
C GLU A 514 17.08 4.80 11.68
N GLU A 515 16.00 4.94 10.91
CA GLU A 515 14.65 4.61 11.32
C GLU A 515 14.36 3.10 11.36
N SER A 516 15.14 2.28 10.65
CA SER A 516 14.88 0.83 10.54
C SER A 516 14.89 0.13 11.88
N LYS A 517 15.84 0.48 12.77
CA LYS A 517 15.92 -0.12 14.10
C LYS A 517 14.69 0.18 14.96
N ALA A 518 14.23 1.43 14.96
CA ALA A 518 13.02 1.82 15.68
C ALA A 518 11.77 1.15 15.09
N ALA A 519 11.67 1.11 13.77
CA ALA A 519 10.54 0.50 13.07
C ALA A 519 10.47 -1.03 13.29
N VAL A 520 11.61 -1.72 13.30
CA VAL A 520 11.69 -3.15 13.65
C VAL A 520 11.23 -3.39 15.09
N ALA A 521 11.66 -2.55 16.04
CA ALA A 521 11.20 -2.64 17.43
C ALA A 521 9.69 -2.41 17.55
N ASP A 522 9.14 -1.47 16.78
CA ASP A 522 7.70 -1.20 16.72
C ASP A 522 6.92 -2.38 16.11
N ALA A 523 7.43 -2.99 15.01
CA ALA A 523 6.86 -4.19 14.42
C ALA A 523 6.76 -5.33 15.46
N ILE A 524 7.84 -5.57 16.19
CA ILE A 524 7.89 -6.64 17.20
C ILE A 524 6.92 -6.34 18.35
N ARG A 525 6.84 -5.09 18.82
CA ARG A 525 5.83 -4.67 19.82
C ARG A 525 4.41 -4.87 19.31
N ALA A 526 4.21 -4.66 18.02
CA ALA A 526 2.93 -4.87 17.34
C ALA A 526 2.57 -6.35 17.16
N GLY A 527 3.40 -7.28 17.63
CA GLY A 527 3.23 -8.72 17.46
C GLY A 527 3.49 -9.20 16.02
N ILE A 528 4.25 -8.43 15.25
CA ILE A 528 4.64 -8.75 13.88
C ILE A 528 6.06 -9.30 13.91
N LYS A 529 6.30 -10.39 13.19
CA LYS A 529 7.64 -10.96 12.99
C LYS A 529 8.27 -10.35 11.73
N PRO A 530 9.29 -9.47 11.87
CA PRO A 530 10.08 -9.04 10.74
C PRO A 530 11.09 -10.13 10.36
N ILE A 531 11.29 -10.33 9.07
CA ILE A 531 12.19 -11.31 8.47
C ILE A 531 12.99 -10.59 7.40
N MET A 532 14.30 -10.81 7.37
CA MET A 532 15.17 -10.28 6.31
C MET A 532 15.35 -11.32 5.22
N ILE A 533 15.16 -10.91 3.98
CA ILE A 533 15.41 -11.71 2.78
C ILE A 533 16.43 -10.96 1.94
N THR A 534 17.50 -11.62 1.44
CA THR A 534 18.55 -10.92 0.69
C THR A 534 19.33 -11.86 -0.23
N GLY A 535 19.89 -11.28 -1.29
CA GLY A 535 20.91 -11.94 -2.12
C GLY A 535 22.30 -11.96 -1.49
N ASP A 536 22.53 -11.24 -0.40
CA ASP A 536 23.83 -11.14 0.28
C ASP A 536 24.27 -12.44 0.94
N HIS A 537 25.56 -12.48 1.30
CA HIS A 537 26.13 -13.56 2.07
C HIS A 537 25.52 -13.65 3.46
N LYS A 538 25.34 -14.88 3.98
CA LYS A 538 24.74 -15.19 5.28
C LYS A 538 25.35 -14.40 6.44
N ILE A 539 26.66 -14.21 6.44
CA ILE A 539 27.38 -13.48 7.53
C ILE A 539 27.00 -12.00 7.50
N THR A 540 27.06 -11.34 6.35
CA THR A 540 26.70 -9.93 6.17
C THR A 540 25.22 -9.68 6.55
N ALA A 541 24.33 -10.52 6.03
CA ALA A 541 22.90 -10.43 6.33
C ALA A 541 22.62 -10.60 7.84
N SER A 542 23.29 -11.55 8.49
CA SER A 542 23.13 -11.79 9.94
C SER A 542 23.66 -10.62 10.78
N ALA A 543 24.78 -10.02 10.38
CA ALA A 543 25.36 -8.84 11.08
C ALA A 543 24.40 -7.65 11.05
N ILE A 544 23.87 -7.32 9.86
CA ILE A 544 22.88 -6.23 9.69
C ILE A 544 21.58 -6.55 10.44
N ALA A 545 21.07 -7.79 10.34
CA ALA A 545 19.85 -8.19 11.00
C ALA A 545 19.96 -8.12 12.55
N LYS A 546 21.13 -8.44 13.12
CA LYS A 546 21.42 -8.24 14.56
C LYS A 546 21.47 -6.75 14.92
N GLN A 547 22.13 -5.94 14.12
CA GLN A 547 22.28 -4.49 14.36
C GLN A 547 20.92 -3.78 14.43
N ILE A 548 19.97 -4.13 13.56
CA ILE A 548 18.62 -3.53 13.52
C ILE A 548 17.61 -4.27 14.40
N GLY A 549 17.98 -5.42 15.00
CA GLY A 549 17.14 -6.14 15.94
C GLY A 549 16.16 -7.15 15.35
N ILE A 550 16.28 -7.47 14.05
CA ILE A 550 15.50 -8.55 13.39
C ILE A 550 15.95 -9.90 13.92
N MET A 551 17.27 -10.15 13.98
CA MET A 551 17.84 -11.39 14.45
C MET A 551 18.20 -11.28 15.94
N ARG A 552 17.70 -12.19 16.76
CA ARG A 552 17.90 -12.27 18.21
C ARG A 552 18.71 -13.50 18.57
N ASP A 553 19.17 -13.59 19.81
CA ASP A 553 19.83 -14.79 20.31
C ASP A 553 18.92 -16.00 20.24
N GLY A 554 19.39 -17.04 19.57
CA GLY A 554 18.62 -18.26 19.31
C GLY A 554 17.89 -18.29 17.97
N ASP A 555 17.85 -17.18 17.23
CA ASP A 555 17.32 -17.15 15.86
C ASP A 555 18.33 -17.73 14.85
N MET A 556 17.80 -18.22 13.74
CA MET A 556 18.56 -18.86 12.67
C MET A 556 18.64 -17.95 11.43
N ALA A 557 19.79 -18.04 10.75
CA ALA A 557 19.95 -17.58 9.36
C ALA A 557 20.08 -18.82 8.45
N VAL A 558 19.41 -18.82 7.31
CA VAL A 558 19.38 -19.95 6.34
C VAL A 558 19.75 -19.42 4.98
N THR A 559 20.56 -20.17 4.22
CA THR A 559 20.85 -19.86 2.82
C THR A 559 19.83 -20.50 1.88
N GLY A 560 19.76 -19.99 0.63
CA GLY A 560 18.91 -20.58 -0.41
C GLY A 560 19.16 -22.08 -0.60
N MET A 561 20.45 -22.50 -0.64
CA MET A 561 20.82 -23.92 -0.75
C MET A 561 20.36 -24.75 0.46
N GLU A 562 20.50 -24.22 1.67
CA GLU A 562 19.98 -24.88 2.88
C GLU A 562 18.45 -24.97 2.85
N LEU A 563 17.79 -23.95 2.34
CA LEU A 563 16.33 -23.93 2.17
C LEU A 563 15.86 -24.94 1.12
N ASP A 564 16.56 -25.06 -0.02
CA ASP A 564 16.24 -26.03 -1.09
C ASP A 564 16.41 -27.48 -0.63
N ALA A 565 17.37 -27.73 0.28
CA ALA A 565 17.58 -29.05 0.86
C ALA A 565 16.48 -29.48 1.86
N MET A 566 15.68 -28.55 2.38
CA MET A 566 14.57 -28.84 3.31
C MET A 566 13.30 -29.17 2.53
N ASN A 567 12.54 -30.15 2.95
CA ASN A 567 11.17 -30.32 2.51
C ASN A 567 10.23 -29.38 3.28
N ASP A 568 8.96 -29.27 2.86
CA ASP A 568 8.02 -28.33 3.45
C ASP A 568 7.70 -28.59 4.91
N GLU A 569 7.68 -29.88 5.34
CA GLU A 569 7.45 -30.24 6.74
C GLU A 569 8.63 -29.86 7.63
N GLU A 570 9.85 -30.01 7.14
CA GLU A 570 11.08 -29.61 7.82
C GLU A 570 11.14 -28.10 7.96
N LEU A 571 10.85 -27.38 6.85
CA LEU A 571 10.77 -25.92 6.88
C LEU A 571 9.74 -25.45 7.90
N ASP A 572 8.54 -26.02 7.88
CA ASP A 572 7.46 -25.62 8.80
C ASP A 572 7.81 -25.83 10.28
N ARG A 573 8.68 -26.79 10.63
CA ARG A 573 9.14 -27.02 12.02
C ARG A 573 10.09 -25.93 12.52
N VAL A 574 10.94 -25.39 11.63
CA VAL A 574 11.97 -24.41 12.00
C VAL A 574 11.60 -22.97 11.62
N LEU A 575 10.52 -22.78 10.86
CA LEU A 575 10.11 -21.52 10.26
C LEU A 575 10.09 -20.34 11.25
N GLU A 576 9.54 -20.57 12.45
CA GLU A 576 9.44 -19.53 13.48
C GLU A 576 10.80 -19.11 14.07
N LYS A 577 11.84 -19.94 13.92
CA LYS A 577 13.19 -19.64 14.39
C LYS A 577 14.02 -18.90 13.34
N ILE A 578 13.61 -18.95 12.06
CA ILE A 578 14.36 -18.31 10.99
C ILE A 578 13.98 -16.83 10.94
N SER A 579 14.96 -15.95 11.02
CA SER A 579 14.82 -14.50 10.91
C SER A 579 15.56 -13.92 9.72
N VAL A 580 16.46 -14.67 9.09
CA VAL A 580 17.26 -14.24 7.95
C VAL A 580 17.33 -15.35 6.89
N TYR A 581 17.03 -15.00 5.64
CA TYR A 581 17.22 -15.82 4.45
C TYR A 581 18.24 -15.13 3.53
N ALA A 582 19.36 -15.79 3.29
CA ALA A 582 20.51 -15.25 2.55
C ALA A 582 20.73 -16.00 1.23
N ARG A 583 21.20 -15.31 0.19
CA ARG A 583 21.44 -15.88 -1.16
C ARG A 583 20.25 -16.69 -1.69
N VAL A 584 19.07 -16.09 -1.62
CA VAL A 584 17.83 -16.75 -2.05
C VAL A 584 17.50 -16.43 -3.50
N SER A 585 16.94 -17.42 -4.21
CA SER A 585 16.41 -17.26 -5.55
C SER A 585 14.97 -16.67 -5.51
N PRO A 586 14.41 -16.23 -6.65
CA PRO A 586 13.00 -15.80 -6.73
C PRO A 586 12.02 -16.89 -6.27
N GLU A 587 12.28 -18.16 -6.62
CA GLU A 587 11.48 -19.31 -6.21
C GLU A 587 11.51 -19.50 -4.68
N ASN A 588 12.68 -19.30 -4.07
CA ASN A 588 12.81 -19.34 -2.62
C ASN A 588 11.97 -18.26 -1.95
N LYS A 589 11.90 -17.03 -2.51
CA LYS A 589 11.08 -15.94 -1.98
C LYS A 589 9.59 -16.32 -1.98
N ILE A 590 9.09 -16.92 -3.06
CA ILE A 590 7.71 -17.44 -3.12
C ILE A 590 7.49 -18.50 -2.04
N ARG A 591 8.38 -19.47 -1.94
CA ARG A 591 8.29 -20.59 -0.99
C ARG A 591 8.27 -20.12 0.46
N ILE A 592 9.05 -19.09 0.82
CA ILE A 592 9.05 -18.48 2.15
C ILE A 592 7.68 -17.85 2.45
N VAL A 593 7.13 -17.09 1.51
CA VAL A 593 5.79 -16.48 1.65
C VAL A 593 4.73 -17.57 1.86
N GLU A 594 4.74 -18.62 1.03
CA GLU A 594 3.79 -19.73 1.13
C GLU A 594 3.89 -20.49 2.45
N ALA A 595 5.11 -20.71 2.95
CA ALA A 595 5.33 -21.39 4.23
C ALA A 595 4.68 -20.61 5.39
N TRP A 596 4.83 -19.29 5.44
CA TRP A 596 4.17 -18.46 6.44
C TRP A 596 2.66 -18.41 6.28
N GLN A 597 2.15 -18.36 5.03
CA GLN A 597 0.71 -18.40 4.74
C GLN A 597 0.09 -19.75 5.13
N ARG A 598 0.79 -20.89 4.92
CA ARG A 598 0.34 -22.23 5.39
C ARG A 598 0.15 -22.28 6.90
N LYS A 599 0.94 -21.53 7.65
CA LYS A 599 0.81 -21.37 9.11
C LYS A 599 -0.33 -20.41 9.53
N GLY A 600 -1.09 -19.88 8.58
CA GLY A 600 -2.22 -18.97 8.85
C GLY A 600 -1.81 -17.52 9.10
N ASN A 601 -0.57 -17.15 8.76
CA ASN A 601 -0.09 -15.77 8.86
C ASN A 601 -0.51 -14.93 7.66
N ILE A 602 -0.72 -13.65 7.89
CA ILE A 602 -0.87 -12.64 6.84
C ILE A 602 0.52 -12.05 6.58
N VAL A 603 1.00 -12.25 5.37
CA VAL A 603 2.37 -11.95 4.98
C VAL A 603 2.43 -10.69 4.14
N SER A 604 3.24 -9.73 4.57
CA SER A 604 3.69 -8.61 3.74
C SER A 604 5.07 -8.94 3.18
N MET A 605 5.28 -8.77 1.88
CA MET A 605 6.56 -8.97 1.20
C MET A 605 7.00 -7.68 0.53
N THR A 606 8.25 -7.25 0.75
CA THR A 606 8.83 -6.10 0.05
C THR A 606 9.79 -6.54 -1.04
N GLY A 607 9.93 -5.74 -2.09
CA GLY A 607 10.90 -5.95 -3.14
C GLY A 607 10.97 -4.76 -4.08
N ASP A 608 12.07 -4.64 -4.81
CA ASP A 608 12.33 -3.56 -5.77
C ASP A 608 12.62 -4.07 -7.19
N GLY A 609 12.98 -5.33 -7.33
CA GLY A 609 13.42 -5.94 -8.59
C GLY A 609 12.36 -6.80 -9.28
N VAL A 610 12.69 -7.16 -10.53
CA VAL A 610 11.96 -8.13 -11.34
C VAL A 610 11.85 -9.48 -10.63
N ASN A 611 12.92 -9.88 -9.95
CA ASN A 611 13.03 -11.13 -9.21
C ASN A 611 12.08 -11.21 -8.01
N ASP A 612 11.55 -10.08 -7.55
CA ASP A 612 10.63 -10.00 -6.43
C ASP A 612 9.17 -10.08 -6.85
N ALA A 613 8.87 -9.68 -8.08
CA ALA A 613 7.50 -9.54 -8.56
C ALA A 613 6.62 -10.77 -8.33
N PRO A 614 7.07 -12.01 -8.57
CA PRO A 614 6.25 -13.19 -8.28
C PRO A 614 5.94 -13.35 -6.78
N ALA A 615 6.89 -13.06 -5.90
CA ALA A 615 6.70 -13.13 -4.45
C ALA A 615 5.81 -11.98 -3.94
N LEU A 616 5.95 -10.76 -4.52
CA LEU A 616 5.06 -9.62 -4.23
C LEU A 616 3.61 -9.94 -4.59
N LYS A 617 3.38 -10.54 -5.76
CA LYS A 617 2.03 -10.94 -6.21
C LYS A 617 1.44 -12.07 -5.38
N LYS A 618 2.28 -12.96 -4.84
CA LYS A 618 1.87 -14.11 -4.01
C LYS A 618 1.54 -13.69 -2.58
N ALA A 619 2.22 -12.71 -2.03
CA ALA A 619 1.99 -12.21 -0.68
C ALA A 619 0.57 -11.65 -0.51
N ASP A 620 0.07 -11.64 0.73
CA ASP A 620 -1.21 -10.99 1.06
C ASP A 620 -1.12 -9.48 0.83
N ILE A 621 0.09 -8.93 1.00
CA ILE A 621 0.42 -7.53 0.73
C ILE A 621 1.81 -7.48 0.09
N GLY A 622 1.86 -7.36 -1.22
CA GLY A 622 3.08 -7.01 -1.93
C GLY A 622 3.37 -5.52 -1.78
N VAL A 623 4.60 -5.18 -1.46
CA VAL A 623 5.05 -3.80 -1.24
C VAL A 623 6.23 -3.52 -2.15
N ALA A 624 6.07 -2.62 -3.11
CA ALA A 624 7.14 -2.20 -4.00
C ALA A 624 7.78 -0.90 -3.54
N MET A 625 9.06 -0.73 -3.86
CA MET A 625 9.76 0.54 -3.70
C MET A 625 9.31 1.52 -4.78
N GLY A 626 9.13 2.78 -4.43
CA GLY A 626 8.65 3.82 -5.33
C GLY A 626 9.77 4.50 -6.10
N ILE A 627 10.95 4.65 -5.48
CA ILE A 627 12.13 5.32 -6.04
C ILE A 627 13.01 4.29 -6.78
N THR A 628 13.44 3.24 -6.09
CA THR A 628 14.36 2.23 -6.63
C THR A 628 13.64 1.08 -7.34
N GLY A 629 12.34 0.91 -7.09
CA GLY A 629 11.57 -0.21 -7.63
C GLY A 629 11.35 -0.14 -9.13
N THR A 630 11.53 -1.28 -9.81
CA THR A 630 11.20 -1.44 -11.22
C THR A 630 9.68 -1.34 -11.43
N GLU A 631 9.24 -0.93 -12.60
CA GLU A 631 7.81 -0.83 -12.93
C GLU A 631 7.08 -2.16 -12.74
N VAL A 632 7.77 -3.27 -12.96
CA VAL A 632 7.27 -4.61 -12.73
C VAL A 632 6.99 -4.90 -11.26
N SER A 633 7.94 -4.55 -10.38
CA SER A 633 7.72 -4.71 -8.93
C SER A 633 6.53 -3.86 -8.47
N LYS A 634 6.44 -2.62 -9.00
CA LYS A 634 5.32 -1.72 -8.73
C LYS A 634 4.00 -2.26 -9.26
N ASP A 635 3.99 -2.91 -10.44
CA ASP A 635 2.77 -3.51 -10.98
C ASP A 635 2.31 -4.72 -10.19
N ALA A 636 3.21 -5.58 -9.80
CA ALA A 636 2.92 -6.78 -9.00
C ALA A 636 2.46 -6.45 -7.57
N ALA A 637 2.83 -5.29 -7.03
CA ALA A 637 2.56 -4.91 -5.66
C ALA A 637 1.15 -4.33 -5.46
N SER A 638 0.60 -4.53 -4.28
CA SER A 638 -0.65 -3.91 -3.82
C SER A 638 -0.43 -2.58 -3.06
N MET A 639 0.82 -2.29 -2.66
CA MET A 639 1.23 -1.03 -2.02
C MET A 639 2.57 -0.58 -2.57
N ILE A 640 2.76 0.73 -2.76
CA ILE A 640 4.01 1.35 -3.20
C ILE A 640 4.49 2.33 -2.13
N LEU A 641 5.77 2.25 -1.74
CA LEU A 641 6.41 3.16 -0.80
C LEU A 641 7.10 4.29 -1.56
N GLN A 642 6.61 5.51 -1.47
CA GLN A 642 7.20 6.66 -2.17
C GLN A 642 8.57 7.09 -1.62
N ASP A 643 8.94 6.62 -0.44
CA ASP A 643 10.18 6.95 0.28
C ASP A 643 11.11 5.74 0.47
N ASP A 644 10.79 4.59 -0.10
CA ASP A 644 11.51 3.33 0.01
C ASP A 644 11.88 2.95 1.46
N ASN A 645 11.04 3.30 2.44
CA ASN A 645 11.38 3.20 3.86
C ASN A 645 10.53 2.14 4.58
N PHE A 646 11.19 1.19 5.23
CA PHE A 646 10.55 0.16 6.05
C PHE A 646 9.63 0.75 7.15
N ALA A 647 10.00 1.89 7.74
CA ALA A 647 9.18 2.54 8.77
C ALA A 647 7.80 2.95 8.25
N THR A 648 7.69 3.26 6.96
CA THR A 648 6.42 3.60 6.32
C THR A 648 5.48 2.40 6.25
N ILE A 649 5.99 1.16 6.13
CA ILE A 649 5.17 -0.06 6.23
C ILE A 649 4.52 -0.14 7.61
N ILE A 650 5.26 0.11 8.68
CA ILE A 650 4.74 0.06 10.05
C ILE A 650 3.68 1.13 10.29
N LYS A 651 3.86 2.34 9.73
CA LYS A 651 2.83 3.39 9.74
C LYS A 651 1.58 2.94 8.97
N ALA A 652 1.75 2.31 7.80
CA ALA A 652 0.64 1.77 7.01
C ALA A 652 -0.12 0.68 7.76
N VAL A 653 0.57 -0.23 8.46
CA VAL A 653 -0.05 -1.22 9.36
C VAL A 653 -0.86 -0.55 10.47
N ALA A 654 -0.30 0.46 11.13
CA ALA A 654 -1.01 1.22 12.17
C ALA A 654 -2.28 1.88 11.61
N ASN A 655 -2.19 2.49 10.42
CA ASN A 655 -3.34 3.07 9.75
C ASN A 655 -4.38 2.02 9.33
N GLY A 656 -3.96 0.85 8.83
CA GLY A 656 -4.85 -0.28 8.51
C GLY A 656 -5.63 -0.76 9.74
N ARG A 657 -4.97 -0.91 10.89
CA ARG A 657 -5.61 -1.22 12.19
C ARG A 657 -6.61 -0.14 12.60
N ASN A 658 -6.25 1.13 12.40
CA ASN A 658 -7.12 2.26 12.71
C ASN A 658 -8.37 2.28 11.83
N VAL A 659 -8.21 2.10 10.52
CA VAL A 659 -9.32 2.05 9.55
C VAL A 659 -10.29 0.94 9.92
N TYR A 660 -9.80 -0.25 10.19
CA TYR A 660 -10.64 -1.37 10.62
C TYR A 660 -11.39 -1.07 11.93
N ARG A 661 -10.71 -0.50 12.93
CA ARG A 661 -11.33 -0.09 14.20
C ARG A 661 -12.45 0.93 13.98
N ASN A 662 -12.19 1.93 13.15
CA ASN A 662 -13.15 2.99 12.85
C ASN A 662 -14.36 2.43 12.11
N ILE A 663 -14.17 1.54 11.13
CA ILE A 663 -15.25 0.82 10.46
C ILE A 663 -16.08 0.04 11.49
N ARG A 664 -15.44 -0.73 12.36
CA ARG A 664 -16.13 -1.49 13.43
C ARG A 664 -16.95 -0.58 14.35
N ASN A 665 -16.43 0.55 14.72
CA ASN A 665 -17.09 1.53 15.58
C ASN A 665 -18.28 2.20 14.88
N SER A 666 -18.16 2.54 13.60
CA SER A 666 -19.27 3.07 12.79
C SER A 666 -20.38 2.03 12.64
N ILE A 667 -20.03 0.75 12.44
CA ILE A 667 -20.99 -0.35 12.39
C ILE A 667 -21.71 -0.51 13.74
N LEU A 668 -20.98 -0.44 14.86
CA LEU A 668 -21.56 -0.49 16.21
C LEU A 668 -22.59 0.61 16.42
N PHE A 669 -22.24 1.84 16.02
CA PHE A 669 -23.13 2.99 16.11
C PHE A 669 -24.44 2.76 15.35
N LEU A 670 -24.35 2.37 14.07
CA LEU A 670 -25.53 2.15 13.23
C LEU A 670 -26.41 1.01 13.76
N LEU A 671 -25.79 -0.13 14.06
CA LEU A 671 -26.53 -1.32 14.48
C LEU A 671 -27.15 -1.19 15.87
N SER A 672 -26.47 -0.55 16.83
CA SER A 672 -27.04 -0.33 18.17
C SER A 672 -28.22 0.64 18.13
N GLY A 673 -28.16 1.67 17.29
CA GLY A 673 -29.23 2.61 17.07
C GLY A 673 -30.47 1.95 16.44
N ASN A 674 -30.26 1.14 15.40
CA ASN A 674 -31.34 0.36 14.77
C ASN A 674 -31.95 -0.66 15.74
N MET A 675 -31.12 -1.30 16.57
CA MET A 675 -31.60 -2.23 17.61
C MET A 675 -32.50 -1.52 18.62
N ALA A 676 -32.18 -0.28 19.00
CA ALA A 676 -33.04 0.51 19.90
C ALA A 676 -34.43 0.75 19.29
N ALA A 677 -34.49 1.11 18.01
CA ALA A 677 -35.76 1.27 17.31
C ALA A 677 -36.57 -0.05 17.23
N ILE A 678 -35.90 -1.16 16.86
CA ILE A 678 -36.52 -2.49 16.81
C ILE A 678 -37.10 -2.89 18.15
N ILE A 679 -36.33 -2.75 19.23
CA ILE A 679 -36.80 -3.12 20.59
C ILE A 679 -38.00 -2.25 21.00
N THR A 680 -37.99 -0.94 20.68
CA THR A 680 -39.11 -0.03 20.98
C THR A 680 -40.37 -0.44 20.23
N VAL A 681 -40.28 -0.72 18.92
CA VAL A 681 -41.44 -1.15 18.11
C VAL A 681 -41.98 -2.51 18.58
N LEU A 682 -41.10 -3.47 18.87
CA LEU A 682 -41.49 -4.76 19.43
C LEU A 682 -42.23 -4.61 20.77
N PHE A 683 -41.65 -3.79 21.65
CA PHE A 683 -42.27 -3.54 22.97
C PHE A 683 -43.66 -2.93 22.85
N THR A 684 -43.83 -1.89 22.04
CA THR A 684 -45.15 -1.24 21.85
C THR A 684 -46.14 -2.17 21.16
N SER A 685 -45.68 -3.02 20.22
CA SER A 685 -46.53 -4.03 19.59
C SER A 685 -47.03 -5.10 20.58
N ILE A 686 -46.11 -5.64 21.43
CA ILE A 686 -46.48 -6.62 22.45
C ILE A 686 -47.44 -6.03 23.48
N MET A 687 -47.28 -4.80 23.86
CA MET A 687 -48.13 -4.11 24.83
C MET A 687 -49.42 -3.52 24.23
N ALA A 688 -49.68 -3.78 22.95
CA ALA A 688 -50.85 -3.27 22.22
C ALA A 688 -50.99 -1.72 22.25
N LEU A 689 -49.83 -1.03 22.31
CA LEU A 689 -49.73 0.42 22.29
C LEU A 689 -49.83 0.98 20.87
N PRO A 690 -50.03 2.32 20.69
CA PRO A 690 -49.95 2.97 19.39
C PRO A 690 -48.54 2.80 18.75
N VAL A 691 -48.44 3.07 17.45
CA VAL A 691 -47.18 3.02 16.73
C VAL A 691 -46.22 4.07 17.28
N PRO A 692 -44.98 3.71 17.71
CA PRO A 692 -44.04 4.67 18.29
C PRO A 692 -43.31 5.54 17.27
N PHE A 693 -43.23 5.09 16.02
CA PHE A 693 -42.55 5.79 14.94
C PHE A 693 -43.29 5.66 13.62
N GLU A 694 -43.50 6.78 12.96
CA GLU A 694 -43.89 6.77 11.56
C GLU A 694 -42.68 6.36 10.66
N PRO A 695 -42.89 5.78 9.47
CA PRO A 695 -41.80 5.44 8.56
C PRO A 695 -40.87 6.61 8.26
N VAL A 696 -41.39 7.81 8.11
CA VAL A 696 -40.64 9.04 7.87
C VAL A 696 -39.66 9.38 9.00
N HIS A 697 -40.02 9.10 10.28
CA HIS A 697 -39.13 9.29 11.41
C HIS A 697 -37.87 8.44 11.29
N LEU A 698 -38.03 7.18 10.95
CA LEU A 698 -36.92 6.22 10.86
C LEU A 698 -36.03 6.50 9.64
N LEU A 699 -36.63 6.92 8.55
CA LEU A 699 -35.90 7.35 7.36
C LEU A 699 -35.11 8.64 7.63
N PHE A 700 -35.70 9.61 8.32
CA PHE A 700 -34.99 10.81 8.75
C PHE A 700 -33.77 10.47 9.60
N ILE A 701 -33.94 9.56 10.57
CA ILE A 701 -32.83 9.10 11.42
C ILE A 701 -31.76 8.43 10.60
N ASN A 702 -32.09 7.37 9.86
CA ASN A 702 -31.10 6.53 9.17
C ASN A 702 -30.34 7.31 8.08
N LEU A 703 -31.01 8.22 7.38
CA LEU A 703 -30.46 8.93 6.24
C LEU A 703 -29.75 10.22 6.62
N LEU A 704 -30.42 11.08 7.39
CA LEU A 704 -29.94 12.43 7.67
C LEU A 704 -29.09 12.51 8.94
N THR A 705 -29.52 11.86 10.02
CA THR A 705 -28.83 12.06 11.29
C THR A 705 -27.81 10.98 11.62
N ASP A 706 -27.86 9.79 11.03
CA ASP A 706 -26.91 8.73 11.31
C ASP A 706 -25.71 8.69 10.37
N SER A 707 -25.91 9.03 9.09
CA SER A 707 -24.86 8.94 8.08
C SER A 707 -23.66 9.83 8.43
N LEU A 708 -23.91 11.04 8.92
CA LEU A 708 -22.87 12.02 9.27
C LEU A 708 -22.04 11.61 10.50
N PRO A 709 -22.64 11.23 11.65
CA PRO A 709 -21.88 10.71 12.77
C PRO A 709 -21.10 9.42 12.44
N ALA A 710 -21.70 8.51 11.66
CA ALA A 710 -21.00 7.28 11.27
C ALA A 710 -19.77 7.56 10.42
N LEU A 711 -19.82 8.49 9.48
CA LEU A 711 -18.66 8.97 8.72
C LEU A 711 -17.64 9.66 9.63
N ALA A 712 -18.09 10.50 10.55
CA ALA A 712 -17.22 11.21 11.48
C ALA A 712 -16.47 10.25 12.42
N ILE A 713 -17.10 9.16 12.86
CA ILE A 713 -16.46 8.06 13.60
C ILE A 713 -15.42 7.38 12.72
N GLY A 714 -15.70 7.19 11.42
CA GLY A 714 -14.76 6.66 10.44
C GLY A 714 -13.47 7.47 10.29
N MET A 715 -13.52 8.77 10.63
CA MET A 715 -12.40 9.72 10.58
C MET A 715 -11.63 9.85 11.90
N GLU A 716 -11.90 8.99 12.89
CA GLU A 716 -11.22 9.06 14.20
C GLU A 716 -9.72 8.82 14.05
N LYS A 717 -8.93 9.62 14.76
CA LYS A 717 -7.46 9.53 14.73
C LYS A 717 -6.98 8.21 15.35
N PRO A 718 -5.77 7.72 14.95
CA PRO A 718 -5.16 6.60 15.65
C PRO A 718 -5.01 6.90 17.14
N GLU A 719 -5.35 5.94 17.98
CA GLU A 719 -5.08 6.02 19.41
C GLU A 719 -3.68 5.51 19.71
N ASP A 720 -3.05 6.05 20.76
CA ASP A 720 -1.80 5.51 21.28
C ASP A 720 -1.98 4.04 21.66
N GLY A 721 -0.97 3.22 21.37
CA GLY A 721 -0.99 1.78 21.68
C GLY A 721 -1.63 0.87 20.60
N LEU A 722 -2.00 1.37 19.44
CA LEU A 722 -2.44 0.52 18.31
C LEU A 722 -1.37 -0.50 17.89
N LEU A 723 -0.10 -0.09 17.95
CA LEU A 723 1.05 -0.96 17.69
C LEU A 723 1.46 -1.82 18.91
N SER A 724 0.79 -1.71 20.05
CA SER A 724 0.97 -2.61 21.18
C SER A 724 -0.03 -3.78 21.16
N GLN A 725 -0.97 -3.80 20.22
CA GLN A 725 -1.95 -4.86 20.07
C GLN A 725 -1.43 -5.92 19.09
N LYS A 726 -1.71 -7.20 19.37
CA LYS A 726 -1.41 -8.30 18.45
C LYS A 726 -2.21 -8.16 17.14
N PRO A 727 -1.70 -8.70 16.03
CA PRO A 727 -2.42 -8.76 14.77
C PRO A 727 -3.80 -9.42 14.94
N ARG A 728 -4.78 -8.92 14.22
CA ARG A 728 -6.13 -9.50 14.21
C ARG A 728 -6.12 -10.79 13.39
N ASP A 729 -6.83 -11.80 13.88
CA ASP A 729 -7.12 -12.99 13.10
C ASP A 729 -8.04 -12.64 11.90
N PRO A 730 -7.61 -12.87 10.66
CA PRO A 730 -8.40 -12.51 9.48
C PRO A 730 -9.71 -13.30 9.37
N ASN A 731 -9.77 -14.49 9.96
CA ASN A 731 -10.94 -15.36 9.94
C ASN A 731 -12.04 -14.91 10.92
N LYS A 732 -11.71 -14.05 11.89
CA LYS A 732 -12.70 -13.48 12.81
C LYS A 732 -13.42 -12.32 12.14
N GLY A 733 -14.68 -12.52 11.78
CA GLY A 733 -15.56 -11.47 11.31
C GLY A 733 -15.72 -10.32 12.31
N ILE A 734 -16.33 -9.20 11.88
CA ILE A 734 -16.58 -8.03 12.72
C ILE A 734 -17.51 -8.35 13.87
N LEU A 735 -18.51 -9.22 13.63
CA LEU A 735 -19.57 -9.59 14.58
C LEU A 735 -19.11 -10.70 15.54
N THR A 736 -18.20 -10.36 16.41
CA THR A 736 -17.82 -11.23 17.55
C THR A 736 -18.92 -11.25 18.62
N LYS A 737 -18.90 -12.26 19.50
CA LYS A 737 -19.86 -12.34 20.62
C LYS A 737 -19.87 -11.07 21.47
N ASP A 738 -18.67 -10.53 21.75
CA ASP A 738 -18.52 -9.29 22.54
C ASP A 738 -19.10 -8.08 21.80
N PHE A 739 -18.91 -8.00 20.49
CA PHE A 739 -19.48 -6.94 19.67
C PHE A 739 -21.01 -7.01 19.70
N THR A 740 -21.56 -8.19 19.52
CA THR A 740 -23.01 -8.42 19.52
C THR A 740 -23.61 -8.09 20.89
N ALA A 741 -22.98 -8.53 21.98
CA ALA A 741 -23.43 -8.20 23.35
C ALA A 741 -23.41 -6.68 23.59
N LEU A 742 -22.36 -5.99 23.14
CA LEU A 742 -22.24 -4.54 23.27
C LEU A 742 -23.33 -3.80 22.45
N MET A 743 -23.56 -4.24 21.22
CA MET A 743 -24.60 -3.72 20.33
C MET A 743 -26.01 -3.83 20.98
N PHE A 744 -26.34 -5.04 21.46
CA PHE A 744 -27.65 -5.27 22.11
C PHE A 744 -27.77 -4.49 23.43
N GLY A 745 -26.73 -4.47 24.28
CA GLY A 745 -26.74 -3.76 25.55
C GLY A 745 -26.93 -2.26 25.39
N GLN A 746 -26.20 -1.63 24.46
CA GLN A 746 -26.30 -0.21 24.16
C GLN A 746 -27.63 0.12 23.48
N GLY A 747 -28.09 -0.72 22.54
CA GLY A 747 -29.41 -0.56 21.90
C GLY A 747 -30.56 -0.68 22.90
N ALA A 748 -30.52 -1.65 23.81
CA ALA A 748 -31.53 -1.82 24.86
C ALA A 748 -31.58 -0.61 25.82
N LEU A 749 -30.41 -0.07 26.19
CA LEU A 749 -30.34 1.12 27.06
C LEU A 749 -31.00 2.34 26.41
N ILE A 750 -30.78 2.53 25.10
CA ILE A 750 -31.42 3.60 24.34
C ILE A 750 -32.93 3.30 24.20
N ALA A 751 -33.33 2.06 23.92
CA ALA A 751 -34.75 1.68 23.82
C ALA A 751 -35.54 1.99 25.10
N VAL A 752 -34.98 1.72 26.26
CA VAL A 752 -35.64 2.01 27.57
C VAL A 752 -35.98 3.48 27.68
N VAL A 753 -35.07 4.40 27.41
CA VAL A 753 -35.35 5.85 27.54
C VAL A 753 -36.33 6.32 26.47
N VAL A 754 -36.31 5.73 25.26
CA VAL A 754 -37.29 6.04 24.21
C VAL A 754 -38.70 5.57 24.62
N VAL A 755 -38.82 4.36 25.18
CA VAL A 755 -40.08 3.85 25.71
C VAL A 755 -40.61 4.72 26.84
N VAL A 756 -39.75 5.18 27.74
CA VAL A 756 -40.15 6.12 28.82
C VAL A 756 -40.65 7.43 28.22
N ALA A 757 -39.94 7.98 27.23
CA ALA A 757 -40.41 9.21 26.54
C ALA A 757 -41.77 9.01 25.86
N PHE A 758 -41.98 7.86 25.22
CA PHE A 758 -43.22 7.49 24.61
C PHE A 758 -44.39 7.45 25.66
N TYR A 759 -44.15 6.80 26.81
CA TYR A 759 -45.16 6.76 27.89
C TYR A 759 -45.48 8.14 28.48
N LEU A 760 -44.48 9.02 28.58
CA LEU A 760 -44.69 10.40 29.06
C LEU A 760 -45.54 11.22 28.07
N GLY A 761 -45.49 10.89 26.76
CA GLY A 761 -46.31 11.57 25.75
C GLY A 761 -47.72 11.02 25.62
N LEU A 762 -48.00 9.75 25.99
CA LEU A 762 -49.29 9.09 25.83
C LEU A 762 -50.48 9.84 26.41
N PRO A 763 -50.40 10.48 27.60
CA PRO A 763 -51.51 11.27 28.15
C PRO A 763 -51.92 12.45 27.29
N TYR A 764 -51.03 12.91 26.41
CA TYR A 764 -51.28 14.06 25.52
C TYR A 764 -51.70 13.63 24.10
N GLY A 765 -51.72 12.33 23.82
CA GLY A 765 -52.15 11.77 22.53
C GLY A 765 -51.11 10.85 21.88
N ALA A 766 -51.55 10.00 20.98
CA ALA A 766 -50.64 9.05 20.29
C ALA A 766 -49.60 9.75 19.41
N SER A 767 -49.97 10.84 18.75
CA SER A 767 -49.06 11.60 17.87
C SER A 767 -47.98 12.33 18.69
N THR A 768 -48.34 12.92 19.85
CA THR A 768 -47.40 13.53 20.79
C THR A 768 -46.42 12.47 21.34
N ALA A 769 -46.91 11.28 21.69
CA ALA A 769 -46.08 10.18 22.14
C ALA A 769 -45.08 9.72 21.07
N ALA A 770 -45.54 9.60 19.84
CA ALA A 770 -44.68 9.27 18.69
C ALA A 770 -43.61 10.36 18.44
N THR A 771 -44.01 11.64 18.52
CA THR A 771 -43.09 12.78 18.41
C THR A 771 -42.01 12.76 19.51
N MET A 772 -42.38 12.50 20.77
CA MET A 772 -41.47 12.39 21.91
C MET A 772 -40.49 11.21 21.72
N ALA A 773 -41.02 10.06 21.27
CA ALA A 773 -40.18 8.89 20.99
C ALA A 773 -39.19 9.16 19.86
N PHE A 774 -39.63 9.75 18.75
CA PHE A 774 -38.80 10.13 17.61
C PHE A 774 -37.70 11.11 18.01
N ALA A 775 -38.06 12.20 18.68
CA ALA A 775 -37.08 13.21 19.10
C ALA A 775 -36.05 12.63 20.10
N THR A 776 -36.52 11.80 21.06
CA THR A 776 -35.63 11.17 22.05
C THR A 776 -34.70 10.18 21.38
N LEU A 777 -35.18 9.32 20.45
CA LEU A 777 -34.34 8.36 19.71
C LEU A 777 -33.29 9.10 18.90
N THR A 778 -33.70 10.10 18.12
CA THR A 778 -32.78 10.90 17.29
C THR A 778 -31.68 11.54 18.12
N LEU A 779 -32.05 12.26 19.18
CA LEU A 779 -31.09 12.96 20.01
C LEU A 779 -30.18 11.99 20.80
N ALA A 780 -30.73 10.87 21.29
CA ALA A 780 -29.95 9.83 21.98
C ALA A 780 -28.93 9.20 21.04
N ARG A 781 -29.26 8.96 19.77
CA ARG A 781 -28.32 8.45 18.74
C ARG A 781 -27.23 9.46 18.44
N LEU A 782 -27.54 10.74 18.32
CA LEU A 782 -26.54 11.79 18.15
C LEU A 782 -25.52 11.81 19.30
N PHE A 783 -25.99 11.76 20.55
CA PHE A 783 -25.11 11.60 21.72
C PHE A 783 -24.33 10.29 21.69
N HIS A 784 -24.99 9.20 21.26
CA HIS A 784 -24.37 7.88 21.15
C HIS A 784 -23.23 7.82 20.13
N GLY A 785 -23.23 8.70 19.12
CA GLY A 785 -22.10 8.89 18.21
C GLY A 785 -20.77 9.13 18.95
N PHE A 786 -20.78 9.93 20.02
CA PHE A 786 -19.60 10.12 20.87
C PHE A 786 -19.20 8.87 21.66
N ASN A 787 -20.19 8.05 22.05
CA ASN A 787 -19.91 6.78 22.73
C ASN A 787 -19.20 5.76 21.81
N CYS A 788 -19.47 5.80 20.52
CA CYS A 788 -18.92 4.84 19.56
C CYS A 788 -17.57 5.25 18.98
N ARG A 789 -17.02 6.45 19.28
CA ARG A 789 -15.72 6.90 18.78
C ARG A 789 -14.57 6.01 19.23
N SER A 790 -14.59 5.54 20.46
CA SER A 790 -13.53 4.75 21.07
C SER A 790 -14.07 3.81 22.14
N LYS A 791 -13.28 2.82 22.54
CA LYS A 791 -13.53 2.04 23.77
C LYS A 791 -13.22 2.84 25.02
N ARG A 792 -12.35 3.85 24.93
CA ARG A 792 -11.99 4.74 26.06
C ARG A 792 -13.11 5.75 26.33
N SER A 793 -13.10 6.31 27.52
CA SER A 793 -14.06 7.36 27.88
C SER A 793 -13.77 8.65 27.12
N ILE A 794 -14.81 9.47 26.89
CA ILE A 794 -14.67 10.75 26.21
C ILE A 794 -13.79 11.73 27.03
N PHE A 795 -13.70 11.52 28.34
CA PHE A 795 -12.85 12.33 29.22
C PHE A 795 -11.37 12.05 29.01
N SER A 796 -11.01 10.80 28.65
CA SER A 796 -9.63 10.45 28.31
C SER A 796 -9.29 10.71 26.85
N LEU A 797 -10.30 10.64 25.95
CA LEU A 797 -10.11 10.86 24.52
C LEU A 797 -10.10 12.36 24.14
N GLY A 798 -10.88 13.17 24.85
CA GLY A 798 -11.17 14.56 24.53
C GLY A 798 -12.37 14.73 23.59
N LEU A 799 -13.30 15.61 23.96
CA LEU A 799 -14.50 15.87 23.16
C LEU A 799 -14.15 16.48 21.79
N LEU A 800 -13.22 17.42 21.77
CA LEU A 800 -12.82 18.17 20.57
C LEU A 800 -11.71 17.50 19.75
N SER A 801 -11.25 16.30 20.13
CA SER A 801 -10.20 15.58 19.38
C SER A 801 -10.62 15.22 17.96
N ASN A 802 -11.93 15.09 17.71
CA ASN A 802 -12.52 14.87 16.40
C ASN A 802 -13.60 15.93 16.11
N LEU A 803 -13.22 16.98 15.42
CA LEU A 803 -14.12 18.09 15.06
C LEU A 803 -15.23 17.66 14.10
N TYR A 804 -15.00 16.62 13.29
CA TYR A 804 -16.05 16.07 12.41
C TYR A 804 -17.21 15.47 13.21
N SER A 805 -16.91 14.79 14.34
CA SER A 805 -17.95 14.25 15.23
C SER A 805 -18.76 15.38 15.90
N VAL A 806 -18.09 16.45 16.28
CA VAL A 806 -18.77 17.63 16.85
C VAL A 806 -19.63 18.31 15.78
N GLY A 807 -19.10 18.51 14.58
CA GLY A 807 -19.84 19.08 13.45
C GLY A 807 -21.07 18.25 13.06
N ALA A 808 -20.90 16.92 13.00
CA ALA A 808 -22.01 16.00 12.72
C ALA A 808 -23.10 16.05 13.80
N PHE A 809 -22.72 16.12 15.08
CA PHE A 809 -23.65 16.29 16.20
C PHE A 809 -24.44 17.61 16.11
N VAL A 810 -23.75 18.73 15.92
CA VAL A 810 -24.37 20.04 15.81
C VAL A 810 -25.35 20.09 14.62
N LEU A 811 -24.91 19.58 13.45
CA LEU A 811 -25.77 19.56 12.26
C LEU A 811 -26.98 18.64 12.47
N GLY A 812 -26.80 17.47 13.10
CA GLY A 812 -27.90 16.57 13.44
C GLY A 812 -28.90 17.19 14.39
N CYS A 813 -28.43 17.92 15.43
CA CYS A 813 -29.30 18.69 16.35
C CYS A 813 -30.04 19.81 15.61
N LEU A 814 -29.39 20.54 14.71
CA LEU A 814 -30.04 21.57 13.89
C LEU A 814 -31.13 21.01 12.99
N LEU A 815 -30.88 19.85 12.35
CA LEU A 815 -31.86 19.16 11.52
C LEU A 815 -33.08 18.71 12.35
N LEU A 816 -32.82 18.12 13.52
CA LEU A 816 -33.91 17.75 14.45
C LEU A 816 -34.69 18.95 14.91
N ALA A 817 -34.01 20.03 15.31
CA ALA A 817 -34.67 21.30 15.71
C ALA A 817 -35.52 21.89 14.58
N LEU A 818 -35.03 21.85 13.34
CA LEU A 818 -35.77 22.28 12.15
C LEU A 818 -37.11 21.53 12.05
N VAL A 819 -37.10 20.21 12.20
CA VAL A 819 -38.31 19.38 12.12
C VAL A 819 -39.27 19.67 13.27
N LEU A 820 -38.77 19.89 14.50
CA LEU A 820 -39.61 20.08 15.70
C LEU A 820 -40.17 21.49 15.87
N PHE A 821 -39.43 22.51 15.32
CA PHE A 821 -39.83 23.93 15.60
C PHE A 821 -40.39 24.66 14.37
N VAL A 822 -40.27 24.11 13.15
CA VAL A 822 -40.83 24.73 11.94
C VAL A 822 -42.22 24.16 11.64
N PRO A 823 -43.34 24.91 11.85
CA PRO A 823 -44.71 24.38 11.68
C PRO A 823 -44.99 23.81 10.29
N ALA A 824 -44.36 24.36 9.24
CA ALA A 824 -44.54 23.85 7.87
C ALA A 824 -44.03 22.42 7.66
N LEU A 825 -43.16 21.92 8.55
CA LEU A 825 -42.60 20.57 8.47
C LEU A 825 -43.37 19.57 9.33
N HIS A 826 -44.27 20.04 10.23
CA HIS A 826 -44.99 19.18 11.16
C HIS A 826 -45.85 18.15 10.44
N SER A 827 -46.63 18.55 9.43
CA SER A 827 -47.43 17.63 8.63
C SER A 827 -46.56 16.66 7.82
N LEU A 828 -45.44 17.16 7.29
CA LEU A 828 -44.50 16.36 6.47
C LEU A 828 -43.86 15.23 7.28
N PHE A 829 -43.44 15.55 8.52
CA PHE A 829 -42.79 14.59 9.42
C PHE A 829 -43.74 13.95 10.44
N CYS A 830 -45.03 14.18 10.34
CA CYS A 830 -46.03 13.66 11.29
C CYS A 830 -45.67 13.94 12.77
N VAL A 831 -45.18 15.15 13.05
CA VAL A 831 -44.81 15.60 14.41
C VAL A 831 -45.77 16.65 14.91
N GLU A 832 -45.94 16.70 16.24
CA GLU A 832 -46.79 17.69 16.89
C GLU A 832 -45.97 18.69 17.71
N ALA A 833 -46.55 19.90 17.87
CA ALA A 833 -45.97 20.90 18.74
C ALA A 833 -46.09 20.46 20.23
N MET A 834 -45.04 20.66 21.00
CA MET A 834 -44.89 20.19 22.37
C MET A 834 -44.63 21.36 23.32
N ASP A 835 -44.91 21.16 24.59
CA ASP A 835 -44.59 22.11 25.65
C ASP A 835 -43.09 22.11 25.98
N GLY A 836 -42.58 23.22 26.50
CA GLY A 836 -41.17 23.36 26.92
C GLY A 836 -40.69 22.27 27.90
N MET A 837 -41.61 21.79 28.78
CA MET A 837 -41.30 20.71 29.71
C MET A 837 -41.03 19.36 28.97
N MET A 838 -41.76 19.08 27.87
CA MET A 838 -41.58 17.87 27.06
C MET A 838 -40.24 17.89 26.38
N TYR A 839 -39.79 19.05 25.85
CA TYR A 839 -38.46 19.21 25.30
C TYR A 839 -37.36 18.98 26.36
N ALA A 840 -37.58 19.43 27.60
CA ALA A 840 -36.65 19.15 28.71
C ALA A 840 -36.56 17.64 29.03
N TYR A 841 -37.71 16.94 29.05
CA TYR A 841 -37.72 15.48 29.22
C TYR A 841 -36.99 14.75 28.08
N ILE A 842 -37.20 15.15 26.82
CA ILE A 842 -36.51 14.60 25.66
C ILE A 842 -34.99 14.75 25.81
N ALA A 843 -34.51 15.96 26.15
CA ALA A 843 -33.08 16.24 26.32
C ALA A 843 -32.46 15.43 27.46
N LEU A 844 -33.14 15.35 28.61
CA LEU A 844 -32.66 14.58 29.76
C LEU A 844 -32.59 13.08 29.48
N LEU A 845 -33.66 12.53 28.92
CA LEU A 845 -33.77 11.11 28.58
C LEU A 845 -32.75 10.71 27.48
N ALA A 846 -32.61 11.56 26.48
CA ALA A 846 -31.66 11.30 25.40
C ALA A 846 -30.21 11.31 25.88
N PHE A 847 -29.86 12.13 26.84
CA PHE A 847 -28.50 12.20 27.39
C PHE A 847 -28.18 11.07 28.38
N ALA A 848 -29.17 10.53 29.10
CA ALA A 848 -28.98 9.53 30.14
C ALA A 848 -28.20 8.26 29.69
N PRO A 849 -28.48 7.63 28.54
CA PRO A 849 -27.70 6.48 28.06
C PRO A 849 -26.21 6.80 27.90
N THR A 850 -25.90 7.99 27.43
CA THR A 850 -24.52 8.43 27.26
C THR A 850 -23.79 8.56 28.58
N VAL A 851 -24.43 9.12 29.61
CA VAL A 851 -23.86 9.19 30.96
C VAL A 851 -23.52 7.80 31.49
N VAL A 852 -24.49 6.85 31.40
CA VAL A 852 -24.27 5.48 31.86
C VAL A 852 -23.09 4.81 31.11
N ILE A 853 -23.06 4.91 29.77
CA ILE A 853 -22.00 4.30 28.96
C ILE A 853 -20.65 4.95 29.30
N GLN A 854 -20.59 6.26 29.48
CA GLN A 854 -19.33 6.95 29.80
C GLN A 854 -18.82 6.63 31.22
N ILE A 855 -19.70 6.44 32.19
CA ILE A 855 -19.30 5.98 33.52
C ILE A 855 -18.68 4.58 33.44
N ILE A 856 -19.33 3.64 32.71
CA ILE A 856 -18.80 2.29 32.52
C ILE A 856 -17.40 2.33 31.89
N LYS A 857 -17.23 3.16 30.84
CA LYS A 857 -15.95 3.32 30.17
C LYS A 857 -14.89 3.95 31.08
N ALA A 858 -15.25 4.97 31.85
CA ALA A 858 -14.32 5.62 32.78
C ALA A 858 -13.82 4.67 33.89
N ILE A 859 -14.70 3.78 34.37
CA ILE A 859 -14.33 2.71 35.31
C ILE A 859 -13.37 1.73 34.63
N SER A 860 -13.69 1.28 33.42
CA SER A 860 -12.83 0.38 32.64
C SER A 860 -11.46 0.99 32.36
N ASP A 861 -11.40 2.29 32.00
CA ASP A 861 -10.14 3.01 31.77
C ASP A 861 -9.24 3.05 33.03
N LYS A 862 -9.85 3.18 34.21
CA LYS A 862 -9.11 3.16 35.48
C LYS A 862 -8.56 1.78 35.79
N VAL A 863 -9.36 0.74 35.61
CA VAL A 863 -8.95 -0.65 35.87
C VAL A 863 -7.79 -1.04 34.95
N ASN A 864 -7.87 -0.71 33.66
CA ASN A 864 -6.84 -1.02 32.67
C ASN A 864 -5.53 -0.22 32.84
N LYS A 865 -5.55 0.91 33.57
CA LYS A 865 -4.33 1.66 33.91
C LYS A 865 -3.61 1.12 35.14
N THR A 866 -4.30 0.38 35.97
CA THR A 866 -3.74 -0.21 37.22
C THR A 866 -3.28 -1.66 37.03
N SER A 867 -3.65 -2.32 35.96
CA SER A 867 -3.14 -3.60 35.50
C SER A 867 -2.05 -3.42 34.42
#